data_7b37a8c321e9c9f2feb85c39d6006625
#
_entry.id   7b37a8c321e9c9f2feb85c39d6006625
#
_cell.length_a   1.000
_cell.length_b   1.000
_cell.length_c   1.000
_cell.angle_alpha   90.00
_cell.angle_beta   90.00
_cell.angle_gamma   90.00
#
_symmetry.space_group_name_H-M   'P 1'
#
loop_
_entity.id
_entity.type
_entity.pdbx_description
1 polymer ?
#
loop_
_entity_poly.entity_id
_entity_poly.type
_entity_poly.pdbx_seq_one_letter_code
_entity_poly.pdbx_strand_id
1 'polypeptide(L)'
;MANKLWFANKLWFVGVLLWTISATLFFGTATGTAAQQQTSVVAFVITDSTTRKPLAGATITLTPKSGSPTAPVLTKVTDANGKAVFTEAPGGDYRLTVTATGYTLLTDENYTVAPGAFLEQPIELSPATGDIVEVRGNEEAPLVARGATATTSLTPAEIRILPARGRDILTAFPPVPNVIRSNDGRTSIKGAREDQAAILVNGSLSNDPATGRFQVEIPLEALQRAEIFTNPYLPEYGKFTSGVKRLETKPGGQQWKYSLYDFFPSVRARYGKIFGLANVSPRATITGPLIRDRVFLAQALEGIVDKAIVRGLASPDNEIRKYAARSFSQFDVILSPRQSLTATVNLAWQRLRNVDLDFFNPVPASANRRTRDVTLAGIHRFATAAGSVSETRFSYKRIGAGVFGKGDAPFAITPFGRTGNFFSQTERTTERYQLQFSTALASFEAGGWHQIKFGVDGSAARNRGWVLNRPVEIRRADGTLAERIVYANPGNLAASNVEVAGYAQDQWLIRPNLQLDYGLRLEWQQAAAQLNVAPRIALSYAPGKEQNTVLRAGFGLFYDKILLNALAFRQMPRPVSTGFAPDGTTPGPARPLTLALARPDGRYDVPYNRSFRFELARKLHPRALLKLAYLDSRTFRDFYVEPSADAIQMFNTGRASYRAFEVTADVKLTPRHTFVVSYVRSRARAELNDFISYFGDTPNPVLRPNQFGNAPIDAPNRFFARGVFALPGDLTLAPIFEWRDGFPYSVVDEAQNFIGRRNADATRYPRFMAVDLAVTKKIRLPQWVRRGAFGRKIDTEAVNVTVNIFNLTNHFNPRNVFANTGAPQFGTFFGVYRRFFNIEMNL
;
A
#
# COMPACT_ATOMS: atom_id res chain seq x y z
N MET A 1 37.65 10.21 -5.06
CA MET A 1 37.97 9.82 -3.66
C MET A 1 37.41 10.84 -2.64
N ALA A 2 37.44 12.14 -2.90
CA ALA A 2 36.98 13.19 -1.98
C ALA A 2 35.48 13.14 -1.61
N ASN A 3 34.59 12.66 -2.50
CA ASN A 3 33.17 12.54 -2.24
C ASN A 3 32.74 11.39 -1.32
N LYS A 4 33.57 10.40 -1.07
CA LYS A 4 33.28 9.31 -0.13
C LYS A 4 33.46 9.72 1.34
N LEU A 5 34.42 10.58 1.60
CA LEU A 5 34.72 11.09 2.96
C LEU A 5 33.71 12.15 3.44
N TRP A 6 33.16 12.94 2.51
CA TRP A 6 32.19 13.99 2.86
C TRP A 6 30.81 13.41 3.30
N PHE A 7 30.38 12.31 2.69
CA PHE A 7 29.12 11.64 3.03
C PHE A 7 29.20 10.86 4.36
N ALA A 8 30.35 10.24 4.62
CA ALA A 8 30.59 9.54 5.88
C ALA A 8 30.68 10.52 7.08
N ASN A 9 31.29 11.68 6.92
CA ASN A 9 31.44 12.67 8.00
C ASN A 9 30.13 13.36 8.41
N LYS A 10 29.18 13.61 7.49
CA LYS A 10 27.89 14.21 7.87
C LYS A 10 26.92 13.21 8.54
N LEU A 11 26.98 11.95 8.16
CA LEU A 11 26.23 10.89 8.86
C LEU A 11 26.85 10.57 10.23
N TRP A 12 28.15 10.75 10.38
CA TRP A 12 28.84 10.56 11.65
C TRP A 12 28.43 11.60 12.68
N PHE A 13 28.24 12.86 12.27
CA PHE A 13 27.84 13.94 13.17
C PHE A 13 26.38 13.79 13.66
N VAL A 14 25.45 13.32 12.81
CA VAL A 14 24.07 13.05 13.21
C VAL A 14 23.98 11.75 14.03
N GLY A 15 24.77 10.73 13.68
CA GLY A 15 24.87 9.49 14.44
C GLY A 15 25.50 9.66 15.83
N VAL A 16 26.52 10.48 15.95
CA VAL A 16 27.21 10.76 17.24
C VAL A 16 26.33 11.61 18.16
N LEU A 17 25.57 12.59 17.63
CA LEU A 17 24.67 13.40 18.45
C LEU A 17 23.49 12.59 19.00
N LEU A 18 22.99 11.61 18.26
CA LEU A 18 21.92 10.71 18.70
C LEU A 18 22.44 9.56 19.58
N TRP A 19 23.70 9.13 19.37
CA TRP A 19 24.34 8.10 20.19
C TRP A 19 24.72 8.60 21.59
N THR A 20 25.11 9.86 21.73
CA THR A 20 25.39 10.48 23.04
C THR A 20 24.12 10.68 23.88
N ILE A 21 22.94 10.88 23.24
CA ILE A 21 21.65 10.93 23.94
C ILE A 21 21.18 9.53 24.36
N SER A 22 21.50 8.49 23.59
CA SER A 22 21.15 7.09 23.92
C SER A 22 22.16 6.43 24.88
N ALA A 23 23.46 6.78 24.81
CA ALA A 23 24.52 6.14 25.58
C ALA A 23 24.51 6.55 27.07
N THR A 24 24.02 7.75 27.41
CA THR A 24 23.88 8.18 28.81
C THR A 24 22.78 7.45 29.58
N LEU A 25 21.99 6.61 28.91
CA LEU A 25 20.95 5.77 29.53
C LEU A 25 21.36 4.29 29.68
N PHE A 26 22.56 3.88 29.29
CA PHE A 26 22.94 2.47 29.15
C PHE A 26 23.89 1.91 30.23
N PHE A 27 24.38 2.70 31.20
CA PHE A 27 25.22 2.18 32.29
C PHE A 27 24.46 2.06 33.61
N GLY A 28 23.63 1.04 33.70
CA GLY A 28 23.10 0.50 34.97
C GLY A 28 23.55 -0.94 35.12
N THR A 29 24.31 -1.20 36.16
CA THR A 29 25.02 -2.44 36.52
C THR A 29 24.15 -3.70 36.43
N ALA A 30 24.60 -4.70 35.69
CA ALA A 30 24.05 -6.05 35.68
C ALA A 30 24.55 -6.83 36.91
N THR A 31 23.64 -7.13 37.86
CA THR A 31 23.81 -8.20 38.80
C THR A 31 22.82 -9.31 38.45
N GLY A 32 23.33 -10.48 38.14
CA GLY A 32 22.54 -11.62 37.74
C GLY A 32 21.78 -12.24 38.91
N THR A 33 20.53 -12.65 38.62
CA THR A 33 19.85 -13.74 39.39
C THR A 33 18.69 -14.30 38.54
N ALA A 34 18.58 -15.61 38.53
CA ALA A 34 17.42 -16.49 38.31
C ALA A 34 16.48 -16.21 37.12
N ALA A 35 16.24 -17.25 36.34
CA ALA A 35 15.26 -17.32 35.27
C ALA A 35 13.85 -16.90 35.76
N GLN A 36 13.47 -15.64 35.51
CA GLN A 36 12.15 -15.13 35.74
C GLN A 36 11.40 -15.15 34.39
N GLN A 37 10.25 -15.79 34.38
CA GLN A 37 9.29 -15.80 33.28
C GLN A 37 9.06 -14.34 32.81
N GLN A 38 9.37 -14.04 31.57
CA GLN A 38 9.26 -12.69 31.07
C GLN A 38 7.85 -12.37 30.61
N THR A 39 7.35 -11.29 31.11
CA THR A 39 5.98 -10.85 31.09
C THR A 39 5.82 -9.60 30.26
N SER A 40 4.72 -9.51 29.52
CA SER A 40 4.31 -8.33 28.74
C SER A 40 3.62 -7.33 29.66
N VAL A 41 3.75 -6.04 29.32
CA VAL A 41 2.95 -5.01 29.99
C VAL A 41 1.76 -4.69 29.09
N VAL A 42 0.57 -5.07 29.56
CA VAL A 42 -0.69 -4.76 28.88
C VAL A 42 -1.48 -3.83 29.77
N ALA A 43 -1.71 -2.61 29.33
CA ALA A 43 -2.58 -1.65 29.98
C ALA A 43 -3.94 -1.67 29.27
N PHE A 44 -5.00 -1.79 30.05
CA PHE A 44 -6.36 -1.58 29.58
C PHE A 44 -6.89 -0.28 30.17
N VAL A 45 -7.51 0.55 29.32
CA VAL A 45 -8.24 1.74 29.76
C VAL A 45 -9.71 1.49 29.50
N ILE A 46 -10.46 1.29 30.58
CA ILE A 46 -11.88 0.96 30.50
C ILE A 46 -12.70 2.24 30.68
N THR A 47 -13.57 2.51 29.73
CA THR A 47 -14.45 3.69 29.74
C THR A 47 -15.91 3.26 29.53
N ASP A 48 -16.81 4.06 30.01
CA ASP A 48 -18.24 3.94 29.70
C ASP A 48 -18.50 4.36 28.24
N SER A 49 -19.11 3.51 27.46
CA SER A 49 -19.36 3.77 26.02
C SER A 49 -20.30 4.95 25.77
N THR A 50 -21.11 5.35 26.75
CA THR A 50 -22.09 6.43 26.64
C THR A 50 -21.54 7.76 27.14
N THR A 51 -20.91 7.73 28.33
CA THR A 51 -20.43 8.93 29.01
C THR A 51 -18.96 9.21 28.79
N ARG A 52 -18.19 8.22 28.30
CA ARG A 52 -16.75 8.25 28.10
C ARG A 52 -15.94 8.45 29.38
N LYS A 53 -16.61 8.41 30.51
CA LYS A 53 -15.91 8.49 31.80
C LYS A 53 -15.15 7.20 32.06
N PRO A 54 -13.96 7.31 32.67
CA PRO A 54 -13.24 6.15 33.15
C PRO A 54 -14.11 5.29 34.07
N LEU A 55 -14.07 3.97 33.89
CA LEU A 55 -14.77 3.02 34.75
C LEU A 55 -13.80 2.46 35.81
N ALA A 56 -13.85 3.02 37.00
CA ALA A 56 -13.18 2.46 38.15
C ALA A 56 -13.91 1.18 38.60
N GLY A 57 -13.15 0.19 39.08
CA GLY A 57 -13.72 -1.05 39.59
C GLY A 57 -14.15 -2.08 38.53
N ALA A 58 -13.83 -1.85 37.25
CA ALA A 58 -14.01 -2.85 36.22
C ALA A 58 -12.96 -3.95 36.37
N THR A 59 -13.40 -5.21 36.30
CA THR A 59 -12.53 -6.39 36.42
C THR A 59 -12.15 -6.91 35.05
N ILE A 60 -10.85 -7.01 34.78
CA ILE A 60 -10.29 -7.51 33.53
C ILE A 60 -9.64 -8.87 33.83
N THR A 61 -10.02 -9.89 33.09
CA THR A 61 -9.47 -11.24 33.23
C THR A 61 -8.90 -11.73 31.91
N LEU A 62 -7.63 -12.15 31.92
CA LEU A 62 -6.94 -12.82 30.82
C LEU A 62 -6.85 -14.30 31.15
N THR A 63 -7.63 -15.14 30.49
CA THR A 63 -7.62 -16.59 30.63
C THR A 63 -6.81 -17.21 29.50
N PRO A 64 -5.71 -17.93 29.78
CA PRO A 64 -4.90 -18.58 28.75
C PRO A 64 -5.73 -19.63 28.01
N LYS A 65 -5.58 -19.72 26.68
CA LYS A 65 -6.18 -20.77 25.87
C LYS A 65 -5.43 -22.09 26.03
N SER A 66 -6.15 -23.22 25.91
CA SER A 66 -5.62 -24.59 26.00
C SER A 66 -4.42 -24.79 25.07
N GLY A 67 -3.25 -25.07 25.66
CA GLY A 67 -1.97 -25.26 24.95
C GLY A 67 -0.76 -24.63 25.68
N SER A 68 -0.98 -23.78 26.66
CA SER A 68 0.08 -23.25 27.53
C SER A 68 -0.14 -23.78 28.98
N PRO A 69 0.47 -24.89 29.39
CA PRO A 69 0.12 -25.56 30.66
C PRO A 69 0.55 -24.81 31.93
N THR A 70 1.18 -23.65 31.84
CA THR A 70 1.79 -22.95 32.99
C THR A 70 1.45 -21.47 33.12
N ALA A 71 0.64 -20.90 32.23
CA ALA A 71 0.27 -19.49 32.37
C ALA A 71 -0.90 -19.33 33.35
N PRO A 72 -0.80 -18.54 34.44
CA PRO A 72 -1.89 -18.30 35.36
C PRO A 72 -3.00 -17.46 34.70
N VAL A 73 -4.22 -17.63 35.18
CA VAL A 73 -5.30 -16.66 34.88
C VAL A 73 -4.95 -15.34 35.57
N LEU A 74 -4.86 -14.27 34.78
CA LEU A 74 -4.50 -12.96 35.29
C LEU A 74 -5.76 -12.12 35.45
N THR A 75 -5.97 -11.57 36.65
CA THR A 75 -7.11 -10.67 36.89
C THR A 75 -6.63 -9.37 37.51
N LYS A 76 -7.12 -8.24 37.00
CA LYS A 76 -6.88 -6.90 37.56
C LYS A 76 -8.16 -6.08 37.57
N VAL A 77 -8.25 -5.16 38.53
CA VAL A 77 -9.35 -4.22 38.64
C VAL A 77 -8.85 -2.84 38.25
N THR A 78 -9.65 -2.08 37.54
CA THR A 78 -9.30 -0.73 37.09
C THR A 78 -9.26 0.25 38.28
N ASP A 79 -8.28 1.16 38.23
CA ASP A 79 -8.13 2.27 39.16
C ASP A 79 -9.18 3.40 38.94
N ALA A 80 -9.07 4.51 39.66
CA ALA A 80 -9.96 5.67 39.53
C ALA A 80 -9.96 6.30 38.13
N ASN A 81 -8.91 6.08 37.33
CA ASN A 81 -8.78 6.53 35.95
C ASN A 81 -9.24 5.47 34.94
N GLY A 82 -9.91 4.42 35.39
CA GLY A 82 -10.34 3.33 34.51
C GLY A 82 -9.19 2.46 33.98
N LYS A 83 -7.99 2.58 34.55
CA LYS A 83 -6.79 1.91 34.05
C LYS A 83 -6.43 0.68 34.88
N ALA A 84 -6.19 -0.45 34.18
CA ALA A 84 -5.61 -1.67 34.77
C ALA A 84 -4.35 -2.06 33.98
N VAL A 85 -3.23 -2.23 34.67
CA VAL A 85 -1.95 -2.56 34.05
C VAL A 85 -1.50 -3.95 34.48
N PHE A 86 -1.41 -4.86 33.54
CA PHE A 86 -0.79 -6.16 33.72
C PHE A 86 0.70 -6.01 33.41
N THR A 87 1.54 -5.92 34.41
CA THR A 87 3.01 -5.80 34.29
C THR A 87 3.70 -7.15 34.06
N GLU A 88 2.97 -8.23 34.20
CA GLU A 88 3.49 -9.59 34.19
C GLU A 88 2.62 -10.55 33.36
N ALA A 89 1.98 -10.07 32.29
CA ALA A 89 1.19 -10.93 31.43
C ALA A 89 2.12 -11.74 30.50
N PRO A 90 2.20 -13.08 30.62
CA PRO A 90 2.95 -13.89 29.66
C PRO A 90 2.42 -13.69 28.26
N GLY A 91 3.31 -13.63 27.27
CA GLY A 91 2.88 -13.62 25.87
C GLY A 91 2.10 -14.90 25.52
N GLY A 92 1.03 -14.79 24.75
CA GLY A 92 0.21 -15.94 24.36
C GLY A 92 -1.18 -15.55 23.91
N ASP A 93 -1.98 -16.56 23.56
CA ASP A 93 -3.38 -16.38 23.18
C ASP A 93 -4.27 -16.53 24.41
N TYR A 94 -5.07 -15.52 24.69
CA TYR A 94 -5.95 -15.45 25.83
C TYR A 94 -7.41 -15.31 25.40
N ARG A 95 -8.31 -15.68 26.30
CA ARG A 95 -9.65 -15.13 26.35
C ARG A 95 -9.62 -13.92 27.26
N LEU A 96 -9.87 -12.74 26.73
CA LEU A 96 -10.03 -11.50 27.48
C LEU A 96 -11.49 -11.36 27.92
N THR A 97 -11.71 -11.15 29.20
CA THR A 97 -13.03 -10.89 29.77
C THR A 97 -12.98 -9.59 30.56
N VAL A 98 -13.91 -8.68 30.32
CA VAL A 98 -14.02 -7.42 31.07
C VAL A 98 -15.44 -7.30 31.64
N THR A 99 -15.52 -7.17 32.98
CA THR A 99 -16.81 -7.04 33.70
C THR A 99 -16.81 -5.78 34.57
N ALA A 100 -17.92 -5.09 34.59
CA ALA A 100 -18.18 -3.99 35.53
C ALA A 100 -19.65 -4.01 35.96
N THR A 101 -19.93 -3.65 37.22
CA THR A 101 -21.30 -3.63 37.75
C THR A 101 -22.16 -2.63 36.99
N GLY A 102 -23.27 -3.10 36.42
CA GLY A 102 -24.17 -2.28 35.60
C GLY A 102 -23.76 -2.13 34.14
N TYR A 103 -22.78 -2.92 33.67
CA TYR A 103 -22.31 -2.95 32.30
C TYR A 103 -22.40 -4.32 31.65
N THR A 104 -22.49 -4.37 30.34
CA THR A 104 -22.49 -5.62 29.59
C THR A 104 -21.12 -6.30 29.66
N LEU A 105 -21.10 -7.62 29.83
CA LEU A 105 -19.90 -8.42 29.78
C LEU A 105 -19.24 -8.31 28.39
N LEU A 106 -17.95 -7.94 28.35
CA LEU A 106 -17.15 -8.01 27.13
C LEU A 106 -16.28 -9.25 27.17
N THR A 107 -16.32 -10.05 26.10
CA THR A 107 -15.45 -11.21 25.93
C THR A 107 -14.80 -11.19 24.54
N ASP A 108 -13.46 -11.23 24.49
CA ASP A 108 -12.69 -11.46 23.26
C ASP A 108 -12.04 -12.84 23.32
N GLU A 109 -12.54 -13.77 22.52
CA GLU A 109 -12.07 -15.16 22.47
C GLU A 109 -10.68 -15.32 21.84
N ASN A 110 -10.15 -14.30 21.15
CA ASN A 110 -8.91 -14.39 20.39
C ASN A 110 -7.93 -13.27 20.71
N TYR A 111 -7.90 -12.83 21.95
CA TYR A 111 -6.98 -11.81 22.40
C TYR A 111 -5.55 -12.35 22.47
N THR A 112 -4.64 -11.80 21.68
CA THR A 112 -3.24 -12.23 21.67
C THR A 112 -2.38 -11.16 22.34
N VAL A 113 -1.70 -11.56 23.41
CA VAL A 113 -0.63 -10.78 24.04
C VAL A 113 0.68 -11.18 23.36
N ALA A 114 1.26 -10.30 22.57
CA ALA A 114 2.59 -10.56 22.01
C ALA A 114 3.62 -10.51 23.15
N PRO A 115 4.57 -11.45 23.21
CA PRO A 115 5.61 -11.45 24.22
C PRO A 115 6.39 -10.13 24.25
N GLY A 116 6.55 -9.51 25.43
CA GLY A 116 7.18 -8.20 25.58
C GLY A 116 6.41 -7.04 24.97
N ALA A 117 5.15 -7.24 24.64
CA ALA A 117 4.31 -6.17 24.14
C ALA A 117 4.05 -5.12 25.23
N PHE A 118 4.14 -3.85 24.80
CA PHE A 118 3.54 -2.73 25.50
C PHE A 118 2.30 -2.35 24.73
N LEU A 119 1.15 -2.81 25.20
CA LEU A 119 -0.15 -2.50 24.59
C LEU A 119 -0.94 -1.66 25.58
N GLU A 120 -1.33 -0.47 25.19
CA GLU A 120 -2.43 0.24 25.82
C GLU A 120 -3.66 0.05 24.97
N GLN A 121 -4.65 -0.66 25.47
CA GLN A 121 -5.89 -0.98 24.76
C GLN A 121 -7.07 -0.28 25.41
N PRO A 122 -7.65 0.74 24.76
CA PRO A 122 -8.92 1.29 25.19
C PRO A 122 -10.03 0.29 24.96
N ILE A 123 -10.83 0.05 25.99
CA ILE A 123 -12.03 -0.80 25.96
C ILE A 123 -13.20 0.04 26.47
N GLU A 124 -14.29 -0.01 25.74
CA GLU A 124 -15.50 0.67 26.13
C GLU A 124 -16.56 -0.35 26.52
N LEU A 125 -17.11 -0.22 27.72
CA LEU A 125 -18.21 -1.03 28.19
C LEU A 125 -19.55 -0.29 28.00
N SER A 126 -20.53 -0.97 27.46
CA SER A 126 -21.90 -0.45 27.33
C SER A 126 -22.69 -0.71 28.60
N PRO A 127 -23.48 0.27 29.13
CA PRO A 127 -24.39 0.05 30.25
C PRO A 127 -25.34 -1.12 29.96
N ALA A 128 -25.56 -1.99 30.92
CA ALA A 128 -26.49 -3.10 30.79
C ALA A 128 -27.93 -2.61 30.75
N THR A 129 -28.58 -2.66 29.60
CA THR A 129 -30.02 -2.51 29.46
C THR A 129 -30.63 -3.91 29.32
N GLY A 130 -30.84 -4.55 30.43
CA GLY A 130 -31.88 -5.59 30.63
C GLY A 130 -31.78 -6.93 29.88
N ASP A 131 -30.79 -7.22 29.07
CA ASP A 131 -30.55 -8.58 28.57
C ASP A 131 -29.04 -8.84 28.41
N ILE A 132 -28.59 -10.03 28.85
CA ILE A 132 -27.22 -10.47 28.69
C ILE A 132 -26.96 -10.77 27.23
N VAL A 133 -26.47 -9.80 26.50
CA VAL A 133 -25.96 -10.00 25.15
C VAL A 133 -24.47 -10.32 25.25
N GLU A 134 -24.11 -11.56 24.92
CA GLU A 134 -22.72 -11.98 24.76
C GLU A 134 -22.09 -11.18 23.61
N VAL A 135 -21.39 -10.10 23.94
CA VAL A 135 -20.71 -9.26 22.96
C VAL A 135 -19.38 -9.96 22.64
N ARG A 136 -19.34 -10.65 21.51
CA ARG A 136 -18.07 -11.14 20.94
C ARG A 136 -17.26 -9.95 20.45
N GLY A 137 -15.99 -9.87 20.89
CA GLY A 137 -15.06 -8.77 20.71
C GLY A 137 -14.74 -8.42 19.26
N ASN A 138 -15.65 -7.72 18.62
CA ASN A 138 -15.49 -6.96 17.38
C ASN A 138 -16.49 -5.80 17.37
N GLU A 139 -16.93 -5.30 18.52
CA GLU A 139 -17.59 -4.02 18.56
C GLU A 139 -16.59 -2.94 18.26
N GLU A 140 -16.79 -2.39 17.09
CA GLU A 140 -16.05 -1.26 16.59
C GLU A 140 -16.05 -0.14 17.63
N ALA A 141 -14.87 0.41 17.92
CA ALA A 141 -14.72 1.61 18.74
C ALA A 141 -15.80 2.64 18.38
N PRO A 142 -16.33 3.42 19.34
CA PRO A 142 -17.34 4.39 19.07
C PRO A 142 -16.99 5.24 17.86
N LEU A 143 -17.99 5.61 17.07
CA LEU A 143 -17.76 6.30 15.80
C LEU A 143 -16.90 7.55 15.94
N VAL A 144 -16.94 8.23 17.10
CA VAL A 144 -16.10 9.40 17.40
C VAL A 144 -14.63 9.03 17.57
N ALA A 145 -14.34 7.94 18.29
CA ALA A 145 -12.97 7.52 18.60
C ALA A 145 -12.19 7.03 17.36
N ARG A 146 -12.84 6.84 16.22
CA ARG A 146 -12.16 6.49 14.95
C ARG A 146 -11.44 7.67 14.31
N GLY A 147 -11.52 8.88 14.89
CA GLY A 147 -10.95 10.10 14.31
C GLY A 147 -11.55 10.44 12.93
N ALA A 148 -11.05 11.50 12.31
CA ALA A 148 -11.51 11.97 11.00
C ALA A 148 -10.79 11.30 9.81
N THR A 149 -9.83 10.43 10.05
CA THR A 149 -9.07 9.74 9.02
C THR A 149 -9.89 8.59 8.41
N ALA A 150 -10.14 8.68 7.10
CA ALA A 150 -10.81 7.59 6.37
C ALA A 150 -9.82 6.42 6.18
N THR A 151 -10.05 5.35 6.94
CA THR A 151 -9.21 4.15 6.96
C THR A 151 -9.99 2.93 6.49
N THR A 152 -9.36 2.11 5.64
CA THR A 152 -9.80 0.74 5.37
C THR A 152 -8.72 -0.20 5.86
N SER A 153 -9.05 -1.03 6.83
CA SER A 153 -8.16 -2.04 7.43
C SER A 153 -8.61 -3.43 7.02
N LEU A 154 -7.66 -4.30 6.69
CA LEU A 154 -7.90 -5.68 6.29
C LEU A 154 -6.85 -6.59 6.91
N THR A 155 -7.30 -7.69 7.46
CA THR A 155 -6.45 -8.82 7.87
C THR A 155 -6.14 -9.73 6.68
N PRO A 156 -5.05 -10.51 6.70
CA PRO A 156 -4.79 -11.50 5.66
C PRO A 156 -5.91 -12.56 5.53
N ALA A 157 -6.61 -12.87 6.60
CA ALA A 157 -7.75 -13.78 6.57
C ALA A 157 -8.90 -13.19 5.74
N GLU A 158 -9.23 -11.91 5.94
CA GLU A 158 -10.24 -11.21 5.13
C GLU A 158 -9.82 -11.09 3.67
N ILE A 159 -8.54 -10.81 3.41
CA ILE A 159 -8.00 -10.75 2.03
C ILE A 159 -8.14 -12.09 1.32
N ARG A 160 -7.90 -13.22 2.02
CA ARG A 160 -8.00 -14.57 1.42
C ARG A 160 -9.42 -15.04 1.13
N ILE A 161 -10.40 -14.55 1.87
CA ILE A 161 -11.81 -14.91 1.65
C ILE A 161 -12.36 -14.22 0.38
N LEU A 162 -11.84 -13.04 0.03
CA LEU A 162 -12.30 -12.26 -1.10
C LEU A 162 -11.67 -12.75 -2.42
N PRO A 163 -12.38 -12.63 -3.57
CA PRO A 163 -11.81 -12.96 -4.86
C PRO A 163 -10.70 -11.97 -5.23
N ALA A 164 -9.44 -12.38 -5.04
CA ALA A 164 -8.27 -11.56 -5.35
C ALA A 164 -7.77 -11.86 -6.76
N ARG A 165 -7.76 -10.83 -7.64
CA ARG A 165 -7.28 -10.94 -9.04
C ARG A 165 -5.77 -11.09 -9.17
N GLY A 166 -5.04 -10.88 -8.09
CA GLY A 166 -3.59 -11.02 -7.97
C GLY A 166 -3.25 -11.42 -6.55
N ARG A 167 -2.11 -12.04 -6.39
CA ARG A 167 -1.60 -12.50 -5.08
C ARG A 167 -0.69 -11.48 -4.42
N ASP A 168 -0.42 -10.39 -5.12
CA ASP A 168 0.34 -9.27 -4.57
C ASP A 168 -0.55 -8.45 -3.64
N ILE A 169 -0.04 -8.04 -2.50
CA ILE A 169 -0.76 -7.34 -1.43
C ILE A 169 -1.56 -6.15 -1.97
N LEU A 170 -0.93 -5.34 -2.83
CA LEU A 170 -1.57 -4.13 -3.36
C LEU A 170 -2.71 -4.45 -4.34
N THR A 171 -2.65 -5.62 -5.01
CA THR A 171 -3.70 -6.08 -5.92
C THR A 171 -4.77 -6.91 -5.22
N ALA A 172 -4.49 -7.40 -4.01
CA ALA A 172 -5.43 -8.19 -3.22
C ALA A 172 -6.48 -7.33 -2.48
N PHE A 173 -6.27 -6.01 -2.37
CA PHE A 173 -7.27 -5.14 -1.76
C PHE A 173 -8.59 -5.18 -2.55
N PRO A 174 -9.73 -5.37 -1.87
CA PRO A 174 -11.05 -5.26 -2.51
C PRO A 174 -11.32 -3.81 -2.96
N PRO A 175 -12.39 -3.57 -3.73
CA PRO A 175 -12.85 -2.23 -4.01
C PRO A 175 -13.07 -1.42 -2.73
N VAL A 176 -12.48 -0.21 -2.70
CA VAL A 176 -12.55 0.76 -1.60
C VAL A 176 -12.94 2.11 -2.20
N PRO A 177 -13.73 2.95 -1.50
CA PRO A 177 -14.01 4.30 -1.96
C PRO A 177 -12.72 5.09 -2.23
N ASN A 178 -12.72 5.89 -3.28
CA ASN A 178 -11.58 6.73 -3.69
C ASN A 178 -10.28 5.97 -4.03
N VAL A 179 -10.34 4.63 -4.15
CA VAL A 179 -9.23 3.79 -4.61
C VAL A 179 -9.66 3.02 -5.84
N ILE A 180 -9.03 3.28 -6.98
CA ILE A 180 -9.35 2.67 -8.28
C ILE A 180 -8.17 1.83 -8.75
N ARG A 181 -8.46 0.68 -9.35
CA ARG A 181 -7.47 -0.14 -10.04
C ARG A 181 -7.50 0.17 -11.53
N SER A 182 -6.33 0.52 -12.08
CA SER A 182 -6.14 0.73 -13.51
C SER A 182 -6.17 -0.60 -14.29
N ASN A 183 -6.22 -0.52 -15.62
CA ASN A 183 -6.24 -1.72 -16.49
C ASN A 183 -4.95 -2.55 -16.37
N ASP A 184 -3.81 -1.94 -16.00
CA ASP A 184 -2.53 -2.60 -15.75
C ASP A 184 -2.41 -3.18 -14.32
N GLY A 185 -3.46 -3.08 -13.50
CA GLY A 185 -3.54 -3.63 -12.15
C GLY A 185 -3.01 -2.71 -11.04
N ARG A 186 -2.46 -1.55 -11.35
CA ARG A 186 -1.97 -0.59 -10.35
C ARG A 186 -3.13 0.07 -9.61
N THR A 187 -2.92 0.36 -8.35
CA THR A 187 -3.92 1.03 -7.51
C THR A 187 -3.62 2.52 -7.38
N SER A 188 -4.60 3.33 -7.70
CA SER A 188 -4.60 4.78 -7.53
C SER A 188 -5.46 5.19 -6.36
N ILE A 189 -4.99 6.11 -5.57
CA ILE A 189 -5.74 6.77 -4.49
C ILE A 189 -6.08 8.18 -4.95
N LYS A 190 -7.36 8.56 -4.92
CA LYS A 190 -7.84 9.91 -5.31
C LYS A 190 -7.41 10.33 -6.72
N GLY A 191 -7.45 9.42 -7.67
CA GLY A 191 -7.06 9.72 -9.06
C GLY A 191 -5.57 9.97 -9.28
N ALA A 192 -4.74 9.87 -8.24
CA ALA A 192 -3.31 10.12 -8.27
C ALA A 192 -2.51 8.92 -8.78
N ARG A 193 -1.27 9.13 -9.20
CA ARG A 193 -0.35 8.07 -9.58
C ARG A 193 0.11 7.26 -8.36
N GLU A 194 0.57 6.03 -8.60
CA GLU A 194 1.06 5.12 -7.55
C GLU A 194 2.27 5.71 -6.79
N ASP A 195 3.16 6.41 -7.48
CA ASP A 195 4.37 7.04 -6.93
C ASP A 195 4.06 8.13 -5.90
N GLN A 196 2.87 8.73 -5.95
CA GLN A 196 2.41 9.77 -5.04
C GLN A 196 1.85 9.24 -3.70
N ALA A 197 1.76 7.92 -3.53
CA ALA A 197 1.41 7.30 -2.25
C ALA A 197 2.64 6.94 -1.43
N ALA A 198 2.55 7.03 -0.10
CA ALA A 198 3.53 6.41 0.78
C ALA A 198 3.13 4.96 1.09
N ILE A 199 4.09 4.05 1.05
CA ILE A 199 3.93 2.67 1.47
C ILE A 199 4.84 2.43 2.65
N LEU A 200 4.25 2.14 3.80
CA LEU A 200 4.94 1.94 5.06
C LEU A 200 4.90 0.45 5.44
N VAL A 201 6.03 -0.12 5.74
CA VAL A 201 6.15 -1.46 6.35
C VAL A 201 6.66 -1.27 7.77
N ASN A 202 5.87 -1.63 8.76
CA ASN A 202 6.13 -1.36 10.17
C ASN A 202 6.56 0.09 10.45
N GLY A 203 5.92 1.04 9.75
CA GLY A 203 6.21 2.48 9.86
C GLY A 203 7.39 3.00 9.04
N SER A 204 8.24 2.14 8.46
CA SER A 204 9.34 2.54 7.58
C SER A 204 8.88 2.68 6.13
N LEU A 205 9.29 3.77 5.46
CA LEU A 205 8.94 4.01 4.05
C LEU A 205 9.57 2.94 3.15
N SER A 206 8.76 2.28 2.32
CA SER A 206 9.18 1.16 1.46
C SER A 206 9.15 1.44 -0.05
N ASN A 207 8.72 2.64 -0.47
CA ASN A 207 8.82 3.06 -1.87
C ASN A 207 10.27 3.11 -2.36
N ASP A 208 10.47 2.81 -3.63
CA ASP A 208 11.74 3.04 -4.33
C ASP A 208 12.03 4.55 -4.43
N PRO A 209 13.13 5.06 -3.88
CA PRO A 209 13.44 6.48 -3.93
C PRO A 209 13.62 7.06 -5.34
N ALA A 210 13.97 6.23 -6.33
CA ALA A 210 14.17 6.69 -7.70
C ALA A 210 12.86 6.93 -8.45
N THR A 211 11.86 6.05 -8.27
CA THR A 211 10.62 6.06 -9.05
C THR A 211 9.36 6.27 -8.21
N GLY A 212 9.46 6.28 -6.89
CA GLY A 212 8.31 6.39 -5.98
C GLY A 212 7.43 5.13 -5.90
N ARG A 213 7.71 4.09 -6.70
CA ARG A 213 6.89 2.88 -6.77
C ARG A 213 7.27 1.84 -5.72
N PHE A 214 6.38 0.91 -5.46
CA PHE A 214 6.65 -0.27 -4.65
C PHE A 214 7.08 -1.41 -5.58
N GLN A 215 8.39 -1.60 -5.71
CA GLN A 215 8.97 -2.47 -6.74
C GLN A 215 8.82 -3.96 -6.44
N VAL A 216 8.95 -4.37 -5.18
CA VAL A 216 8.84 -5.76 -4.74
C VAL A 216 8.11 -5.82 -3.42
N GLU A 217 7.14 -6.72 -3.33
CA GLU A 217 6.26 -6.89 -2.18
C GLU A 217 6.81 -7.93 -1.19
N ILE A 218 6.32 -7.88 0.04
CA ILE A 218 6.53 -8.90 1.06
C ILE A 218 5.47 -10.00 0.92
N PRO A 219 5.72 -11.25 1.38
CA PRO A 219 4.71 -12.30 1.38
C PRO A 219 3.46 -11.87 2.16
N LEU A 220 2.27 -12.18 1.64
CA LEU A 220 1.00 -11.86 2.29
C LEU A 220 0.91 -12.46 3.70
N GLU A 221 1.47 -13.64 3.88
CA GLU A 221 1.46 -14.38 5.13
C GLU A 221 2.34 -13.76 6.22
N ALA A 222 3.29 -12.89 5.84
CA ALA A 222 4.08 -12.10 6.80
C ALA A 222 3.26 -11.00 7.47
N LEU A 223 2.10 -10.65 6.91
CA LEU A 223 1.29 -9.55 7.42
C LEU A 223 0.40 -9.95 8.57
N GLN A 224 0.25 -9.05 9.51
CA GLN A 224 -0.82 -9.04 10.50
C GLN A 224 -2.00 -8.19 10.01
N ARG A 225 -1.71 -7.05 9.38
CA ARG A 225 -2.70 -6.07 8.94
C ARG A 225 -2.21 -5.27 7.74
N ALA A 226 -3.13 -4.92 6.87
CA ALA A 226 -2.89 -3.99 5.78
C ALA A 226 -3.95 -2.89 5.79
N GLU A 227 -3.54 -1.63 5.72
CA GLU A 227 -4.42 -0.48 5.85
C GLU A 227 -4.18 0.52 4.72
N ILE A 228 -5.27 1.16 4.28
CA ILE A 228 -5.22 2.27 3.34
C ILE A 228 -5.85 3.50 4.00
N PHE A 229 -5.05 4.55 4.13
CA PHE A 229 -5.49 5.87 4.58
C PHE A 229 -5.59 6.78 3.36
N THR A 230 -6.79 7.20 3.02
CA THR A 230 -6.98 8.14 1.89
C THR A 230 -6.68 9.59 2.30
N ASN A 231 -6.87 9.95 3.58
CA ASN A 231 -6.54 11.25 4.14
C ASN A 231 -6.04 11.10 5.58
N PRO A 232 -4.76 10.75 5.81
CA PRO A 232 -4.20 10.66 7.16
C PRO A 232 -3.87 12.05 7.68
N TYR A 233 -4.75 12.60 8.54
CA TYR A 233 -4.57 13.95 9.09
C TYR A 233 -3.56 14.03 10.25
N LEU A 234 -3.05 12.92 10.75
CA LEU A 234 -2.00 12.94 11.76
C LEU A 234 -0.64 13.31 11.14
N PRO A 235 0.09 14.30 11.70
CA PRO A 235 1.39 14.76 11.20
C PRO A 235 2.51 13.73 11.16
N GLU A 236 2.41 12.61 11.88
CA GLU A 236 3.37 11.51 11.82
C GLU A 236 3.52 10.92 10.41
N TYR A 237 2.49 11.02 9.56
CA TYR A 237 2.54 10.56 8.18
C TYR A 237 3.05 11.67 7.25
N GLY A 238 4.04 11.37 6.43
CA GLY A 238 4.63 12.31 5.45
C GLY A 238 5.04 11.63 4.16
N LYS A 239 5.62 12.42 3.23
CA LYS A 239 6.20 11.96 1.95
C LYS A 239 5.17 11.38 0.97
N PHE A 240 3.98 12.00 0.88
CA PHE A 240 2.91 11.61 -0.06
C PHE A 240 2.00 12.80 -0.38
N THR A 241 1.35 12.75 -1.54
CA THR A 241 0.28 13.67 -1.93
C THR A 241 -1.07 12.98 -2.10
N SER A 242 -1.10 11.65 -2.22
CA SER A 242 -2.35 10.91 -2.44
C SER A 242 -2.88 10.23 -1.17
N GLY A 243 -2.10 9.40 -0.54
CA GLY A 243 -2.49 8.64 0.65
C GLY A 243 -1.39 7.73 1.16
N VAL A 244 -1.71 6.95 2.19
CA VAL A 244 -0.76 6.04 2.83
C VAL A 244 -1.30 4.61 2.79
N LYS A 245 -0.45 3.66 2.43
CA LYS A 245 -0.67 2.22 2.59
C LYS A 245 0.25 1.73 3.71
N ARG A 246 -0.32 1.26 4.81
CA ARG A 246 0.42 0.75 5.96
C ARG A 246 0.31 -0.76 6.03
N LEU A 247 1.44 -1.43 6.11
CA LEU A 247 1.57 -2.87 6.22
C LEU A 247 2.23 -3.19 7.56
N GLU A 248 1.53 -3.89 8.42
CA GLU A 248 2.03 -4.37 9.70
C GLU A 248 2.30 -5.86 9.61
N THR A 249 3.45 -6.31 10.11
CA THR A 249 3.88 -7.70 10.01
C THR A 249 3.57 -8.47 11.29
N LYS A 250 3.41 -9.79 11.16
CA LYS A 250 3.12 -10.68 12.28
C LYS A 250 4.33 -10.84 13.19
N PRO A 251 4.15 -10.72 14.51
CA PRO A 251 5.18 -11.11 15.46
C PRO A 251 5.38 -12.63 15.52
N GLY A 252 6.50 -13.05 16.08
CA GLY A 252 6.74 -14.43 16.47
C GLY A 252 5.81 -14.87 17.61
N GLY A 253 5.53 -16.18 17.71
CA GLY A 253 4.63 -16.74 18.71
C GLY A 253 5.36 -17.53 19.80
N GLN A 254 4.67 -17.80 20.93
CA GLN A 254 5.17 -18.63 22.05
C GLN A 254 5.28 -20.12 21.71
N GLN A 255 4.60 -20.57 20.65
CA GLN A 255 4.62 -21.96 20.20
C GLN A 255 5.03 -22.02 18.74
N TRP A 256 5.73 -23.08 18.37
CA TRP A 256 6.04 -23.34 16.98
C TRP A 256 4.77 -23.65 16.21
N LYS A 257 4.49 -22.80 15.20
CA LYS A 257 3.39 -22.96 14.24
C LYS A 257 3.95 -22.96 12.83
N TYR A 258 3.49 -23.89 12.02
CA TYR A 258 3.86 -24.05 10.62
C TYR A 258 2.59 -23.97 9.79
N SER A 259 2.64 -23.23 8.69
CA SER A 259 1.51 -23.16 7.76
C SER A 259 2.02 -23.21 6.34
N LEU A 260 1.30 -23.94 5.51
CA LEU A 260 1.59 -24.11 4.10
C LEU A 260 0.38 -23.66 3.30
N TYR A 261 0.62 -22.81 2.31
CA TYR A 261 -0.44 -22.26 1.47
C TYR A 261 -0.09 -22.49 0.00
N ASP A 262 -1.10 -22.78 -0.79
CA ASP A 262 -1.06 -22.78 -2.24
C ASP A 262 0.07 -23.65 -2.86
N PHE A 263 0.29 -24.82 -2.27
CA PHE A 263 1.31 -25.78 -2.71
C PHE A 263 0.93 -26.49 -4.02
N PHE A 264 -0.35 -26.50 -4.35
CA PHE A 264 -0.84 -27.14 -5.56
C PHE A 264 -0.89 -26.15 -6.71
N PRO A 265 -0.33 -26.49 -7.88
CA PRO A 265 -0.37 -25.63 -9.03
C PRO A 265 -1.80 -25.43 -9.52
N SER A 266 -2.15 -24.20 -9.86
CA SER A 266 -3.39 -23.93 -10.58
C SER A 266 -3.31 -24.49 -11.99
N VAL A 267 -4.27 -25.34 -12.37
CA VAL A 267 -4.33 -25.93 -13.71
C VAL A 267 -5.12 -25.07 -14.67
N ARG A 268 -4.69 -25.02 -15.92
CA ARG A 268 -5.45 -24.43 -17.03
C ARG A 268 -6.32 -25.50 -17.68
N ALA A 269 -7.63 -25.32 -17.59
CA ALA A 269 -8.58 -26.18 -18.29
C ALA A 269 -9.36 -25.36 -19.34
N ARG A 270 -9.57 -25.94 -20.50
CA ARG A 270 -10.41 -25.42 -21.58
C ARG A 270 -11.17 -26.58 -22.22
N TYR A 271 -12.49 -26.44 -22.33
CA TYR A 271 -13.36 -27.49 -22.88
C TYR A 271 -13.15 -28.87 -22.23
N GLY A 272 -13.00 -28.91 -20.90
CA GLY A 272 -12.78 -30.14 -20.13
C GLY A 272 -11.38 -30.74 -20.21
N LYS A 273 -10.46 -30.16 -20.98
CA LYS A 273 -9.07 -30.63 -21.11
C LYS A 273 -8.09 -29.72 -20.35
N ILE A 274 -7.11 -30.31 -19.67
CA ILE A 274 -6.03 -29.61 -18.99
C ILE A 274 -4.95 -29.27 -20.01
N PHE A 275 -4.62 -27.98 -20.14
CA PHE A 275 -3.58 -27.50 -21.07
C PHE A 275 -2.22 -27.24 -20.44
N GLY A 276 -2.11 -27.36 -19.12
CA GLY A 276 -0.88 -27.12 -18.38
C GLY A 276 -1.09 -26.31 -17.09
N LEU A 277 0.01 -25.88 -16.51
CA LEU A 277 0.02 -25.11 -15.26
C LEU A 277 -0.11 -23.62 -15.55
N ALA A 278 -1.05 -22.96 -14.87
CA ALA A 278 -1.24 -21.51 -14.96
C ALA A 278 -0.30 -20.79 -14.03
N ASN A 279 -0.25 -21.26 -12.79
CA ASN A 279 0.31 -20.52 -11.69
C ASN A 279 0.74 -21.51 -10.60
N VAL A 280 1.92 -21.27 -10.02
CA VAL A 280 2.43 -21.99 -8.84
C VAL A 280 2.96 -20.93 -7.89
N SER A 281 2.40 -20.85 -6.68
CA SER A 281 2.84 -19.86 -5.69
C SER A 281 2.90 -20.48 -4.29
N PRO A 282 3.78 -21.46 -4.06
CA PRO A 282 3.93 -22.08 -2.75
C PRO A 282 4.37 -21.02 -1.72
N ARG A 283 3.69 -21.02 -0.59
CA ARG A 283 3.97 -20.13 0.52
C ARG A 283 4.05 -20.92 1.82
N ALA A 284 5.03 -20.57 2.63
CA ALA A 284 5.23 -21.21 3.93
C ALA A 284 5.43 -20.15 5.00
N THR A 285 4.88 -20.41 6.20
CA THR A 285 5.20 -19.61 7.37
C THR A 285 5.67 -20.51 8.51
N ILE A 286 6.63 -19.99 9.27
CA ILE A 286 7.16 -20.61 10.47
C ILE A 286 7.19 -19.53 11.53
N THR A 287 6.51 -19.76 12.65
CA THR A 287 6.55 -18.84 13.80
C THR A 287 6.81 -19.63 15.07
N GLY A 288 7.61 -19.09 15.99
CA GLY A 288 7.88 -19.75 17.25
C GLY A 288 9.00 -19.10 18.05
N PRO A 289 9.26 -19.59 19.26
CA PRO A 289 10.31 -19.08 20.13
C PRO A 289 11.68 -19.69 19.74
N LEU A 290 12.66 -18.85 19.40
CA LEU A 290 14.07 -19.25 19.30
C LEU A 290 14.68 -19.42 20.71
N ILE A 291 14.35 -18.47 21.60
CA ILE A 291 14.67 -18.54 23.03
C ILE A 291 13.34 -18.28 23.73
N ARG A 292 12.88 -19.21 24.54
CA ARG A 292 11.60 -19.08 25.26
C ARG A 292 11.57 -17.78 26.04
N ASP A 293 10.44 -17.07 25.92
CA ASP A 293 10.12 -15.80 26.58
C ASP A 293 11.06 -14.62 26.26
N ARG A 294 12.03 -14.78 25.34
CA ARG A 294 13.01 -13.74 25.00
C ARG A 294 13.13 -13.43 23.54
N VAL A 295 13.22 -14.45 22.67
CA VAL A 295 13.46 -14.25 21.24
C VAL A 295 12.49 -15.08 20.44
N PHE A 296 11.73 -14.42 19.60
CA PHE A 296 10.71 -15.05 18.75
C PHE A 296 11.03 -14.81 17.28
N LEU A 297 10.72 -15.80 16.45
CA LEU A 297 10.87 -15.76 15.01
C LEU A 297 9.50 -15.79 14.33
N ALA A 298 9.31 -14.93 13.36
CA ALA A 298 8.30 -15.10 12.32
C ALA A 298 8.99 -15.10 10.95
N GLN A 299 8.88 -16.20 10.22
CA GLN A 299 9.45 -16.39 8.90
C GLN A 299 8.32 -16.63 7.90
N ALA A 300 8.32 -15.90 6.78
CA ALA A 300 7.44 -16.14 5.65
C ALA A 300 8.26 -16.30 4.37
N LEU A 301 7.98 -17.35 3.62
CA LEU A 301 8.62 -17.67 2.34
C LEU A 301 7.57 -17.74 1.25
N GLU A 302 7.88 -17.25 0.06
CA GLU A 302 7.00 -17.29 -1.10
C GLU A 302 7.81 -17.50 -2.38
N GLY A 303 7.40 -18.49 -3.18
CA GLY A 303 7.85 -18.67 -4.54
C GLY A 303 6.70 -18.36 -5.50
N ILE A 304 6.98 -17.69 -6.62
CA ILE A 304 5.95 -17.36 -7.62
C ILE A 304 6.45 -17.78 -9.01
N VAL A 305 5.67 -18.61 -9.69
CA VAL A 305 5.74 -18.83 -11.13
C VAL A 305 4.36 -18.55 -11.66
N ASP A 306 4.18 -17.40 -12.29
CA ASP A 306 2.89 -16.98 -12.85
C ASP A 306 3.00 -16.72 -14.36
N LYS A 307 2.01 -17.19 -15.11
CA LYS A 307 1.89 -17.02 -16.55
C LYS A 307 0.54 -16.42 -16.89
N ALA A 308 0.51 -15.14 -17.23
CA ALA A 308 -0.69 -14.47 -17.71
C ALA A 308 -0.76 -14.55 -19.24
N ILE A 309 -1.88 -15.07 -19.76
CA ILE A 309 -2.10 -15.13 -21.22
C ILE A 309 -2.71 -13.83 -21.71
N VAL A 310 -2.07 -13.21 -22.68
CA VAL A 310 -2.61 -12.11 -23.46
C VAL A 310 -3.41 -12.68 -24.64
N ARG A 311 -4.72 -12.53 -24.58
CA ARG A 311 -5.62 -13.01 -25.63
C ARG A 311 -5.54 -12.07 -26.84
N GLY A 312 -5.60 -12.64 -28.02
CA GLY A 312 -5.43 -11.95 -29.29
C GLY A 312 -4.04 -12.10 -29.90
N LEU A 313 -3.07 -12.59 -29.12
CA LEU A 313 -1.76 -13.01 -29.62
C LEU A 313 -1.71 -14.54 -29.77
N ALA A 314 -0.96 -15.00 -30.78
CA ALA A 314 -0.75 -16.42 -31.04
C ALA A 314 0.20 -17.04 -30.00
N SER A 315 -0.03 -18.32 -29.68
CA SER A 315 0.94 -19.08 -28.86
C SER A 315 2.16 -19.46 -29.72
N PRO A 316 3.40 -19.38 -29.15
CA PRO A 316 3.79 -19.17 -27.74
C PRO A 316 3.97 -17.69 -27.33
N ASP A 317 3.79 -16.75 -28.25
CA ASP A 317 4.12 -15.31 -28.04
C ASP A 317 3.02 -14.52 -27.33
N ASN A 318 2.21 -15.19 -26.53
CA ASN A 318 1.06 -14.61 -25.86
C ASN A 318 1.18 -14.65 -24.32
N GLU A 319 2.37 -14.89 -23.76
CA GLU A 319 2.54 -15.05 -22.31
C GLU A 319 3.38 -13.94 -21.69
N ILE A 320 2.83 -13.29 -20.67
CA ILE A 320 3.61 -12.55 -19.67
C ILE A 320 4.02 -13.55 -18.59
N ARG A 321 5.31 -13.62 -18.26
CA ARG A 321 5.83 -14.56 -17.24
C ARG A 321 6.44 -13.79 -16.07
N LYS A 322 5.97 -14.12 -14.86
CA LYS A 322 6.51 -13.61 -13.60
C LYS A 322 7.16 -14.76 -12.83
N TYR A 323 8.40 -14.54 -12.44
CA TYR A 323 9.14 -15.39 -11.51
C TYR A 323 9.52 -14.54 -10.32
N ALA A 324 9.25 -14.98 -9.10
CA ALA A 324 9.68 -14.27 -7.90
C ALA A 324 9.98 -15.25 -6.77
N ALA A 325 10.91 -14.83 -5.91
CA ALA A 325 11.19 -15.47 -4.63
C ALA A 325 11.25 -14.37 -3.58
N ARG A 326 10.55 -14.58 -2.48
CA ARG A 326 10.44 -13.63 -1.37
C ARG A 326 10.68 -14.33 -0.04
N SER A 327 11.45 -13.71 0.82
CA SER A 327 11.71 -14.16 2.18
C SER A 327 11.57 -12.97 3.11
N PHE A 328 10.71 -13.09 4.10
CA PHE A 328 10.54 -12.09 5.15
C PHE A 328 10.76 -12.77 6.51
N SER A 329 11.75 -12.28 7.24
CA SER A 329 12.08 -12.74 8.57
C SER A 329 11.87 -11.61 9.56
N GLN A 330 11.22 -11.88 10.68
CA GLN A 330 11.08 -10.98 11.82
C GLN A 330 11.56 -11.67 13.09
N PHE A 331 12.38 -10.96 13.82
CA PHE A 331 12.88 -11.36 15.15
C PHE A 331 12.34 -10.35 16.16
N ASP A 332 11.56 -10.82 17.10
CA ASP A 332 11.06 -10.03 18.21
C ASP A 332 11.85 -10.43 19.46
N VAL A 333 12.56 -9.45 20.04
CA VAL A 333 13.46 -9.63 21.18
C VAL A 333 12.93 -8.82 22.35
N ILE A 334 12.69 -9.49 23.46
CA ILE A 334 12.34 -8.86 24.74
C ILE A 334 13.65 -8.58 25.48
N LEU A 335 14.02 -7.32 25.58
CA LEU A 335 15.22 -6.88 26.30
C LEU A 335 14.94 -6.73 27.81
N SER A 336 13.78 -6.21 28.15
CA SER A 336 13.28 -6.09 29.53
C SER A 336 11.75 -5.92 29.51
N PRO A 337 11.07 -5.92 30.67
CA PRO A 337 9.62 -5.67 30.74
C PRO A 337 9.16 -4.35 30.13
N ARG A 338 10.10 -3.42 29.90
CA ARG A 338 9.82 -2.08 29.34
C ARG A 338 10.51 -1.85 28.00
N GLN A 339 11.26 -2.83 27.49
CA GLN A 339 12.04 -2.66 26.26
C GLN A 339 11.88 -3.85 25.34
N SER A 340 11.59 -3.58 24.08
CA SER A 340 11.56 -4.59 23.03
C SER A 340 12.32 -4.11 21.80
N LEU A 341 12.87 -5.06 21.05
CA LEU A 341 13.51 -4.85 19.77
C LEU A 341 12.86 -5.76 18.74
N THR A 342 12.34 -5.19 17.67
CA THR A 342 11.89 -5.93 16.48
C THR A 342 12.90 -5.70 15.35
N ALA A 343 13.52 -6.76 14.87
CA ALA A 343 14.40 -6.72 13.71
C ALA A 343 13.76 -7.46 12.53
N THR A 344 13.77 -6.85 11.34
CA THR A 344 13.19 -7.45 10.14
C THR A 344 14.20 -7.50 8.99
N VAL A 345 14.15 -8.59 8.23
CA VAL A 345 14.94 -8.82 7.01
C VAL A 345 13.98 -9.20 5.89
N ASN A 346 13.90 -8.38 4.85
CA ASN A 346 13.18 -8.69 3.62
C ASN A 346 14.17 -8.91 2.48
N LEU A 347 14.11 -10.08 1.87
CA LEU A 347 14.89 -10.44 0.70
C LEU A 347 13.93 -10.82 -0.40
N ALA A 348 13.97 -10.09 -1.52
CA ALA A 348 13.06 -10.37 -2.60
C ALA A 348 13.75 -10.23 -3.96
N TRP A 349 13.46 -11.16 -4.83
CA TRP A 349 13.88 -11.20 -6.22
C TRP A 349 12.68 -11.39 -7.13
N GLN A 350 12.66 -10.65 -8.24
CA GLN A 350 11.60 -10.77 -9.24
C GLN A 350 12.16 -10.61 -10.65
N ARG A 351 11.67 -11.43 -11.56
CA ARG A 351 11.90 -11.33 -12.99
C ARG A 351 10.56 -11.38 -13.72
N LEU A 352 10.28 -10.34 -14.48
CA LEU A 352 9.14 -10.25 -15.38
C LEU A 352 9.66 -10.36 -16.82
N ARG A 353 9.09 -11.27 -17.60
CA ARG A 353 9.30 -11.36 -19.05
C ARG A 353 8.09 -10.82 -19.75
N ASN A 354 8.31 -10.15 -20.87
CA ASN A 354 7.29 -9.56 -21.71
C ASN A 354 6.41 -8.54 -20.95
N VAL A 355 7.04 -7.61 -20.22
CA VAL A 355 6.34 -6.51 -19.53
C VAL A 355 5.59 -5.69 -20.55
N ASP A 356 4.36 -5.31 -20.21
CA ASP A 356 3.46 -4.53 -21.08
C ASP A 356 3.11 -5.25 -22.41
N LEU A 357 3.24 -6.59 -22.46
CA LEU A 357 2.79 -7.39 -23.59
C LEU A 357 1.28 -7.22 -23.79
N ASP A 358 0.90 -6.70 -24.95
CA ASP A 358 -0.48 -6.63 -25.39
C ASP A 358 -0.55 -6.76 -26.92
N PHE A 359 -1.71 -6.54 -27.50
CA PHE A 359 -1.89 -6.61 -28.95
C PHE A 359 -1.04 -5.57 -29.70
N PHE A 360 -0.91 -4.35 -29.14
CA PHE A 360 -0.11 -3.28 -29.73
C PHE A 360 1.38 -3.37 -29.41
N ASN A 361 1.74 -4.17 -28.43
CA ASN A 361 3.11 -4.31 -27.95
C ASN A 361 3.51 -5.80 -27.91
N PRO A 362 3.78 -6.43 -29.09
CA PRO A 362 4.08 -7.86 -29.16
C PRO A 362 5.41 -8.21 -28.49
N VAL A 363 5.69 -9.51 -28.38
CA VAL A 363 6.86 -10.04 -27.65
C VAL A 363 8.17 -9.35 -28.03
N PRO A 364 8.54 -9.13 -29.30
CA PRO A 364 9.80 -8.43 -29.61
C PRO A 364 9.86 -7.01 -29.07
N ALA A 365 8.74 -6.26 -29.15
CA ALA A 365 8.63 -4.87 -28.72
C ALA A 365 8.44 -4.72 -27.21
N SER A 366 8.14 -5.78 -26.48
CA SER A 366 7.98 -5.75 -25.03
C SER A 366 9.31 -5.86 -24.28
N ALA A 367 9.38 -5.28 -23.08
CA ALA A 367 10.56 -5.31 -22.23
C ALA A 367 10.63 -6.54 -21.33
N ASN A 368 11.81 -6.82 -20.82
CA ASN A 368 12.03 -7.66 -19.63
C ASN A 368 12.44 -6.78 -18.45
N ARG A 369 12.00 -7.15 -17.24
CA ARG A 369 12.36 -6.44 -16.01
C ARG A 369 12.92 -7.40 -14.97
N ARG A 370 13.97 -6.98 -14.28
CA ARG A 370 14.59 -7.67 -13.15
C ARG A 370 14.62 -6.71 -11.96
N THR A 371 14.20 -7.18 -10.80
CA THR A 371 14.24 -6.39 -9.56
C THR A 371 14.78 -7.25 -8.42
N ARG A 372 15.62 -6.66 -7.59
CA ARG A 372 16.11 -7.22 -6.33
C ARG A 372 15.87 -6.21 -5.23
N ASP A 373 15.33 -6.64 -4.11
CA ASP A 373 15.08 -5.80 -2.93
C ASP A 373 15.70 -6.45 -1.71
N VAL A 374 16.52 -5.69 -1.01
CA VAL A 374 17.04 -6.04 0.32
C VAL A 374 16.64 -4.93 1.25
N THR A 375 15.83 -5.25 2.26
CA THR A 375 15.43 -4.30 3.30
C THR A 375 15.76 -4.88 4.67
N LEU A 376 16.52 -4.13 5.45
CA LEU A 376 16.81 -4.41 6.85
C LEU A 376 16.17 -3.31 7.69
N ALA A 377 15.43 -3.66 8.74
CA ALA A 377 14.90 -2.67 9.67
C ALA A 377 14.97 -3.15 11.11
N GLY A 378 15.16 -2.22 12.02
CA GLY A 378 15.14 -2.41 13.46
C GLY A 378 14.23 -1.39 14.12
N ILE A 379 13.43 -1.83 15.08
CA ILE A 379 12.50 -0.99 15.84
C ILE A 379 12.76 -1.27 17.32
N HIS A 380 13.30 -0.31 18.02
CA HIS A 380 13.43 -0.36 19.47
C HIS A 380 12.29 0.43 20.10
N ARG A 381 11.58 -0.19 21.04
CA ARG A 381 10.52 0.42 21.83
C ARG A 381 10.92 0.46 23.29
N PHE A 382 10.68 1.60 23.93
CA PHE A 382 10.90 1.81 25.33
C PHE A 382 9.65 2.45 25.97
N ALA A 383 9.10 1.83 27.00
CA ALA A 383 8.01 2.38 27.78
C ALA A 383 8.51 2.86 29.15
N THR A 384 8.15 4.07 29.53
CA THR A 384 8.43 4.62 30.86
C THR A 384 7.45 4.06 31.90
N ALA A 385 7.80 4.16 33.17
CA ALA A 385 6.88 3.80 34.26
C ALA A 385 5.57 4.62 34.25
N ALA A 386 5.65 5.86 33.75
CA ALA A 386 4.51 6.78 33.65
C ALA A 386 3.61 6.51 32.42
N GLY A 387 3.92 5.48 31.59
CA GLY A 387 3.10 5.09 30.45
C GLY A 387 3.43 5.80 29.12
N SER A 388 4.48 6.64 29.08
CA SER A 388 4.97 7.19 27.80
C SER A 388 5.74 6.13 27.01
N VAL A 389 5.57 6.11 25.68
CA VAL A 389 6.23 5.14 24.78
C VAL A 389 7.10 5.86 23.78
N SER A 390 8.39 5.53 23.78
CA SER A 390 9.35 6.02 22.79
C SER A 390 9.68 4.91 21.81
N GLU A 391 9.78 5.26 20.54
CA GLU A 391 10.13 4.33 19.47
C GLU A 391 11.25 4.90 18.61
N THR A 392 12.32 4.13 18.44
CA THR A 392 13.42 4.41 17.52
C THR A 392 13.40 3.38 16.41
N ARG A 393 13.33 3.82 15.15
CA ARG A 393 13.36 2.96 13.97
C ARG A 393 14.57 3.28 13.12
N PHE A 394 15.27 2.26 12.69
CA PHE A 394 16.28 2.33 11.66
C PHE A 394 15.88 1.44 10.50
N SER A 395 16.06 1.89 9.27
CA SER A 395 15.92 1.03 8.10
C SER A 395 16.98 1.30 7.04
N TYR A 396 17.48 0.23 6.43
CA TYR A 396 18.28 0.24 5.22
C TYR A 396 17.54 -0.47 4.12
N LYS A 397 17.43 0.15 2.96
CA LYS A 397 16.79 -0.43 1.77
C LYS A 397 17.72 -0.30 0.57
N ARG A 398 17.91 -1.40 -0.16
CA ARG A 398 18.63 -1.44 -1.43
C ARG A 398 17.78 -2.11 -2.49
N ILE A 399 17.57 -1.42 -3.61
CA ILE A 399 16.84 -1.91 -4.77
C ILE A 399 17.78 -1.91 -5.97
N GLY A 400 17.96 -3.08 -6.60
CA GLY A 400 18.53 -3.20 -7.93
C GLY A 400 17.42 -3.39 -8.94
N ALA A 401 17.30 -2.52 -9.93
CA ALA A 401 16.29 -2.59 -10.99
C ALA A 401 16.95 -2.53 -12.37
N GLY A 402 16.54 -3.45 -13.26
CA GLY A 402 16.96 -3.47 -14.64
C GLY A 402 15.80 -3.71 -15.58
N VAL A 403 15.75 -2.94 -16.66
CA VAL A 403 14.79 -3.08 -17.77
C VAL A 403 15.58 -3.17 -19.07
N PHE A 404 15.25 -4.10 -19.95
CA PHE A 404 15.97 -4.32 -21.20
C PHE A 404 15.08 -4.89 -22.28
N GLY A 405 15.39 -4.49 -23.52
CA GLY A 405 14.85 -5.09 -24.73
C GLY A 405 15.38 -6.48 -25.00
N LYS A 406 15.00 -7.05 -26.13
CA LYS A 406 15.35 -8.44 -26.51
C LYS A 406 16.28 -8.57 -27.71
N GLY A 407 16.61 -7.46 -28.35
CA GLY A 407 17.45 -7.38 -29.54
C GLY A 407 17.79 -5.95 -29.89
N ASP A 408 18.32 -5.72 -31.09
CA ASP A 408 18.88 -4.44 -31.52
C ASP A 408 18.09 -3.77 -32.66
N ALA A 409 17.02 -4.42 -33.16
CA ALA A 409 16.17 -3.81 -34.19
C ALA A 409 15.53 -2.52 -33.69
N PRO A 410 15.46 -1.45 -34.53
CA PRO A 410 14.79 -0.20 -34.16
C PRO A 410 13.38 -0.43 -33.67
N PHE A 411 13.00 0.27 -32.60
CA PHE A 411 11.64 0.24 -32.09
C PHE A 411 10.76 1.11 -32.97
N ALA A 412 9.78 0.53 -33.63
CA ALA A 412 8.89 1.27 -34.50
C ALA A 412 7.47 1.33 -33.94
N ILE A 413 6.88 2.52 -34.00
CA ILE A 413 5.49 2.81 -33.64
C ILE A 413 4.71 3.08 -34.94
N THR A 414 3.65 2.32 -35.14
CA THR A 414 2.76 2.41 -36.30
C THR A 414 1.32 2.66 -35.85
N PRO A 415 0.38 3.01 -36.71
CA PRO A 415 -1.05 3.06 -36.39
C PRO A 415 -1.63 1.71 -35.88
N PHE A 416 -0.99 0.61 -36.25
CA PHE A 416 -1.43 -0.76 -35.88
C PHE A 416 -0.81 -1.30 -34.60
N GLY A 417 0.24 -0.66 -34.09
CA GLY A 417 0.98 -1.10 -32.92
C GLY A 417 2.48 -0.87 -33.02
N ARG A 418 3.25 -1.62 -32.24
CA ARG A 418 4.69 -1.51 -32.12
C ARG A 418 5.39 -2.71 -32.75
N THR A 419 6.55 -2.48 -33.34
CA THR A 419 7.41 -3.53 -33.91
C THR A 419 8.87 -3.28 -33.51
N GLY A 420 9.77 -4.18 -33.92
CA GLY A 420 11.17 -4.09 -33.51
C GLY A 420 11.37 -4.47 -32.05
N ASN A 421 12.42 -3.94 -31.41
CA ASN A 421 12.77 -4.29 -30.04
C ASN A 421 12.59 -3.08 -29.12
N PHE A 422 12.20 -3.32 -27.86
CA PHE A 422 12.03 -2.27 -26.85
C PHE A 422 13.28 -1.38 -26.77
N PHE A 423 13.10 -0.07 -26.90
CA PHE A 423 14.17 0.87 -27.18
C PHE A 423 15.05 1.23 -25.99
N SER A 424 14.53 1.12 -24.75
CA SER A 424 15.23 1.59 -23.55
C SER A 424 15.84 0.44 -22.76
N GLN A 425 17.08 0.61 -22.36
CA GLN A 425 17.77 -0.27 -21.45
C GLN A 425 18.23 0.53 -20.24
N THR A 426 17.86 0.07 -19.07
CA THR A 426 18.20 0.75 -17.80
C THR A 426 18.72 -0.27 -16.80
N GLU A 427 19.79 0.07 -16.11
CA GLU A 427 20.25 -0.68 -14.95
C GLU A 427 20.65 0.32 -13.85
N ARG A 428 20.04 0.16 -12.66
CA ARG A 428 20.28 1.06 -11.55
C ARG A 428 20.23 0.36 -10.19
N THR A 429 20.90 0.96 -9.24
CA THR A 429 20.85 0.61 -7.82
C THR A 429 20.47 1.83 -7.02
N THR A 430 19.43 1.69 -6.22
CA THR A 430 18.92 2.73 -5.32
C THR A 430 19.10 2.27 -3.88
N GLU A 431 19.61 3.12 -3.02
CA GLU A 431 19.81 2.85 -1.61
C GLU A 431 19.16 3.96 -0.77
N ARG A 432 18.58 3.59 0.37
CA ARG A 432 18.07 4.53 1.37
C ARG A 432 18.41 4.06 2.77
N TYR A 433 18.89 4.99 3.57
CA TYR A 433 19.01 4.91 5.02
C TYR A 433 17.95 5.79 5.64
N GLN A 434 17.23 5.32 6.63
CA GLN A 434 16.21 6.09 7.35
C GLN A 434 16.37 5.86 8.84
N LEU A 435 16.29 6.93 9.62
CA LEU A 435 16.25 6.92 11.06
C LEU A 435 15.06 7.76 11.53
N GLN A 436 14.24 7.17 12.39
CA GLN A 436 13.06 7.83 12.94
C GLN A 436 13.09 7.69 14.46
N PHE A 437 12.69 8.73 15.14
CA PHE A 437 12.44 8.73 16.58
C PHE A 437 11.06 9.35 16.84
N SER A 438 10.28 8.73 17.71
CA SER A 438 9.01 9.30 18.15
C SER A 438 8.73 8.95 19.59
N THR A 439 8.03 9.84 20.29
CA THR A 439 7.54 9.61 21.64
C THR A 439 6.06 9.97 21.70
N ALA A 440 5.26 9.02 22.17
CA ALA A 440 3.89 9.26 22.60
C ALA A 440 3.93 9.45 24.12
N LEU A 441 3.46 10.57 24.60
CA LEU A 441 3.35 10.82 26.05
C LEU A 441 2.20 9.99 26.63
N ALA A 442 2.28 9.68 27.91
CA ALA A 442 1.14 9.16 28.63
C ALA A 442 -0.04 10.13 28.50
N SER A 443 -1.23 9.59 28.23
CA SER A 443 -2.44 10.42 28.15
C SER A 443 -2.68 11.13 29.48
N PHE A 444 -3.08 12.40 29.42
CA PHE A 444 -3.36 13.23 30.60
C PHE A 444 -4.62 14.06 30.41
N GLU A 445 -5.22 14.49 31.50
CA GLU A 445 -6.43 15.31 31.50
C GLU A 445 -6.10 16.80 31.76
N ALA A 446 -6.48 17.68 30.80
CA ALA A 446 -6.36 19.12 30.91
C ALA A 446 -7.45 19.79 30.05
N GLY A 447 -8.64 20.01 30.60
CA GLY A 447 -9.81 20.47 29.83
C GLY A 447 -10.28 19.42 28.79
N GLY A 448 -10.09 18.16 29.10
CA GLY A 448 -10.30 16.98 28.26
C GLY A 448 -9.08 16.05 28.27
N TRP A 449 -9.14 14.95 27.53
CA TRP A 449 -8.04 14.00 27.43
C TRP A 449 -7.13 14.31 26.24
N HIS A 450 -5.82 14.42 26.51
CA HIS A 450 -4.79 14.69 25.52
C HIS A 450 -3.92 13.46 25.28
N GLN A 451 -3.65 13.17 24.00
CA GLN A 451 -2.67 12.17 23.58
C GLN A 451 -1.65 12.82 22.65
N ILE A 452 -0.59 13.34 23.24
CA ILE A 452 0.45 14.07 22.52
C ILE A 452 1.49 13.09 21.98
N LYS A 453 1.84 13.23 20.70
CA LYS A 453 2.95 12.52 20.07
C LYS A 453 3.81 13.49 19.27
N PHE A 454 5.12 13.35 19.38
CA PHE A 454 6.08 14.09 18.59
C PHE A 454 7.18 13.18 18.07
N GLY A 455 7.88 13.61 17.05
CA GLY A 455 8.96 12.80 16.50
C GLY A 455 9.76 13.51 15.43
N VAL A 456 10.84 12.85 15.04
CA VAL A 456 11.76 13.27 13.97
C VAL A 456 11.98 12.11 13.00
N ASP A 457 12.17 12.44 11.73
CA ASP A 457 12.40 11.49 10.62
C ASP A 457 13.54 12.03 9.75
N GLY A 458 14.64 11.31 9.66
CA GLY A 458 15.76 11.60 8.79
C GLY A 458 15.95 10.50 7.77
N SER A 459 16.19 10.83 6.51
CA SER A 459 16.56 9.85 5.48
C SER A 459 17.57 10.40 4.49
N ALA A 460 18.47 9.51 4.03
CA ALA A 460 19.42 9.77 2.97
C ALA A 460 19.24 8.70 1.90
N ALA A 461 19.01 9.12 0.66
CA ALA A 461 18.83 8.21 -0.46
C ALA A 461 19.79 8.56 -1.61
N ARG A 462 20.21 7.54 -2.34
CA ARG A 462 21.03 7.68 -3.54
C ARG A 462 20.59 6.72 -4.62
N ASN A 463 20.70 7.16 -5.88
CA ASN A 463 20.49 6.34 -7.07
C ASN A 463 21.74 6.39 -7.94
N ARG A 464 22.15 5.25 -8.48
CA ARG A 464 23.27 5.12 -9.40
C ARG A 464 22.93 4.12 -10.47
N GLY A 465 23.26 4.43 -11.70
CA GLY A 465 22.99 3.55 -12.81
C GLY A 465 23.21 4.24 -14.15
N TRP A 466 22.70 3.62 -15.18
CA TRP A 466 22.79 4.13 -16.55
C TRP A 466 21.51 3.84 -17.32
N VAL A 467 21.27 4.63 -18.35
CA VAL A 467 20.20 4.46 -19.33
C VAL A 467 20.79 4.51 -20.72
N LEU A 468 20.46 3.55 -21.54
CA LEU A 468 20.80 3.53 -22.97
C LEU A 468 19.49 3.44 -23.76
N ASN A 469 19.27 4.41 -24.63
CA ASN A 469 18.12 4.38 -25.53
C ASN A 469 18.59 4.16 -26.97
N ARG A 470 17.87 3.28 -27.66
CA ARG A 470 18.07 2.96 -29.08
C ARG A 470 17.14 3.81 -29.96
N PRO A 471 17.39 3.86 -31.27
CA PRO A 471 16.52 4.60 -32.18
C PRO A 471 15.06 4.16 -32.12
N VAL A 472 14.17 5.14 -32.22
CA VAL A 472 12.72 4.96 -32.30
C VAL A 472 12.24 5.55 -33.63
N GLU A 473 11.40 4.81 -34.34
CA GLU A 473 10.82 5.20 -35.60
C GLU A 473 9.30 5.34 -35.47
N ILE A 474 8.75 6.45 -35.93
CA ILE A 474 7.31 6.62 -36.10
C ILE A 474 7.02 6.43 -37.60
N ARG A 475 6.19 5.44 -37.90
CA ARG A 475 5.84 5.08 -39.28
C ARG A 475 4.36 5.30 -39.53
N ARG A 476 4.04 5.79 -40.76
CA ARG A 476 2.67 5.93 -41.24
C ARG A 476 2.03 4.57 -41.55
N ALA A 477 0.76 4.55 -41.90
CA ALA A 477 0.02 3.35 -42.22
C ALA A 477 0.57 2.60 -43.45
N ASP A 478 1.13 3.30 -44.40
CA ASP A 478 1.80 2.78 -45.61
C ASP A 478 3.22 2.25 -45.33
N GLY A 479 3.71 2.36 -44.08
CA GLY A 479 5.05 1.96 -43.67
C GLY A 479 6.13 3.02 -43.87
N THR A 480 5.83 4.18 -44.51
CA THR A 480 6.77 5.27 -44.67
C THR A 480 7.15 5.90 -43.33
N LEU A 481 8.38 6.45 -43.26
CA LEU A 481 8.90 7.03 -42.03
C LEU A 481 8.32 8.45 -41.84
N ALA A 482 7.66 8.69 -40.70
CA ALA A 482 7.17 10.04 -40.34
C ALA A 482 8.17 10.80 -39.45
N GLU A 483 8.80 10.12 -38.51
CA GLU A 483 9.78 10.71 -37.59
C GLU A 483 10.76 9.62 -37.13
N ARG A 484 12.03 9.99 -36.97
CA ARG A 484 13.05 9.16 -36.30
C ARG A 484 13.63 9.91 -35.13
N ILE A 485 13.69 9.23 -33.97
CA ILE A 485 14.29 9.75 -32.74
C ILE A 485 15.52 8.91 -32.47
N VAL A 486 16.70 9.51 -32.46
CA VAL A 486 17.95 8.91 -32.04
C VAL A 486 18.40 9.56 -30.73
N TYR A 487 19.20 8.86 -29.93
CA TYR A 487 19.64 9.37 -28.65
C TYR A 487 21.15 9.57 -28.64
N ALA A 488 21.56 10.80 -28.28
CA ALA A 488 22.96 11.13 -28.12
C ALA A 488 23.43 10.67 -26.73
N ASN A 489 24.43 9.79 -26.69
CA ASN A 489 25.11 9.27 -25.51
C ASN A 489 24.22 8.46 -24.55
N PRO A 490 24.79 7.46 -23.85
CA PRO A 490 24.16 6.85 -22.70
C PRO A 490 23.94 7.88 -21.59
N GLY A 491 22.80 7.80 -20.90
CA GLY A 491 22.51 8.61 -19.71
C GLY A 491 23.14 8.00 -18.46
N ASN A 492 23.50 8.85 -17.53
CA ASN A 492 23.96 8.45 -16.21
C ASN A 492 22.86 8.76 -15.18
N LEU A 493 22.58 7.84 -14.27
CA LEU A 493 21.60 8.02 -13.20
C LEU A 493 22.32 8.23 -11.87
N ALA A 494 22.90 9.42 -11.66
CA ALA A 494 23.60 9.75 -10.44
C ALA A 494 22.88 10.87 -9.69
N ALA A 495 22.13 10.51 -8.64
CA ALA A 495 21.39 11.47 -7.82
C ALA A 495 21.36 11.05 -6.35
N SER A 496 21.29 12.02 -5.45
CA SER A 496 21.10 11.80 -4.01
C SER A 496 20.24 12.89 -3.42
N ASN A 497 19.53 12.57 -2.35
CA ASN A 497 18.74 13.53 -1.58
C ASN A 497 18.79 13.16 -0.10
N VAL A 498 18.88 14.19 0.74
CA VAL A 498 18.75 14.10 2.20
C VAL A 498 17.45 14.80 2.58
N GLU A 499 16.68 14.16 3.43
CA GLU A 499 15.39 14.64 3.90
C GLU A 499 15.36 14.58 5.42
N VAL A 500 14.85 15.64 6.04
CA VAL A 500 14.65 15.72 7.49
C VAL A 500 13.25 16.26 7.75
N ALA A 501 12.55 15.69 8.71
CA ALA A 501 11.25 16.17 9.14
C ALA A 501 11.10 16.05 10.65
N GLY A 502 10.38 17.00 11.23
CA GLY A 502 9.93 16.96 12.61
C GLY A 502 8.43 17.15 12.69
N TYR A 503 7.77 16.55 13.66
CA TYR A 503 6.33 16.72 13.85
C TYR A 503 5.94 16.71 15.31
N ALA A 504 4.84 17.41 15.60
CA ALA A 504 4.11 17.33 16.86
C ALA A 504 2.61 17.27 16.56
N GLN A 505 1.91 16.44 17.30
CA GLN A 505 0.48 16.23 17.14
C GLN A 505 -0.18 15.96 18.48
N ASP A 506 -1.46 16.31 18.59
CA ASP A 506 -2.30 16.01 19.71
C ASP A 506 -3.65 15.47 19.23
N GLN A 507 -4.10 14.44 19.87
CA GLN A 507 -5.47 13.92 19.76
C GLN A 507 -6.20 14.32 21.04
N TRP A 508 -6.95 15.41 20.97
CA TRP A 508 -7.63 16.01 22.10
C TRP A 508 -9.10 15.59 22.14
N LEU A 509 -9.44 14.73 23.07
CA LEU A 509 -10.82 14.39 23.38
C LEU A 509 -11.39 15.45 24.34
N ILE A 510 -11.92 16.53 23.78
CA ILE A 510 -12.46 17.70 24.53
C ILE A 510 -13.65 17.27 25.40
N ARG A 511 -14.51 16.42 24.85
CA ARG A 511 -15.66 15.80 25.50
C ARG A 511 -15.88 14.40 24.92
N PRO A 512 -16.62 13.51 25.60
CA PRO A 512 -16.87 12.15 25.11
C PRO A 512 -17.46 12.08 23.70
N ASN A 513 -18.04 13.17 23.21
CA ASN A 513 -18.67 13.28 21.89
C ASN A 513 -17.95 14.26 20.95
N LEU A 514 -16.79 14.81 21.35
CA LEU A 514 -16.05 15.81 20.57
C LEU A 514 -14.54 15.56 20.68
N GLN A 515 -13.94 15.19 19.56
CA GLN A 515 -12.49 14.98 19.41
C GLN A 515 -11.91 15.93 18.38
N LEU A 516 -10.78 16.53 18.68
CA LEU A 516 -9.98 17.37 17.81
C LEU A 516 -8.59 16.75 17.66
N ASP A 517 -8.23 16.38 16.43
CA ASP A 517 -6.88 15.95 16.07
C ASP A 517 -6.20 17.13 15.38
N TYR A 518 -5.05 17.58 15.87
CA TYR A 518 -4.31 18.68 15.25
C TYR A 518 -2.81 18.51 15.41
N GLY A 519 -2.08 19.21 14.56
CA GLY A 519 -0.64 19.23 14.69
C GLY A 519 0.06 19.83 13.48
N LEU A 520 1.37 19.83 13.56
CA LEU A 520 2.26 20.46 12.61
C LEU A 520 3.38 19.50 12.23
N ARG A 521 3.70 19.46 10.92
CA ARG A 521 4.90 18.80 10.42
C ARG A 521 5.75 19.79 9.65
N LEU A 522 7.03 19.83 9.98
CA LEU A 522 8.06 20.61 9.29
C LEU A 522 8.90 19.64 8.47
N GLU A 523 9.11 19.91 7.18
CA GLU A 523 9.87 19.05 6.28
C GLU A 523 10.89 19.85 5.49
N TRP A 524 12.10 19.33 5.41
CA TRP A 524 13.17 19.88 4.59
C TRP A 524 13.77 18.78 3.70
N GLN A 525 14.02 19.11 2.44
CA GLN A 525 14.68 18.25 1.46
C GLN A 525 15.86 19.01 0.85
N GLN A 526 17.02 18.39 0.79
CA GLN A 526 18.25 18.98 0.25
C GLN A 526 18.04 19.48 -1.20
N ALA A 527 17.33 18.74 -2.02
CA ALA A 527 17.08 19.08 -3.43
C ALA A 527 16.28 20.38 -3.60
N ALA A 528 15.37 20.68 -2.68
CA ALA A 528 14.57 21.91 -2.70
C ALA A 528 15.20 23.04 -1.85
N ALA A 529 16.03 22.68 -0.86
CA ALA A 529 16.64 23.60 0.09
C ALA A 529 15.64 24.56 0.77
N GLN A 530 14.39 24.13 0.93
CA GLN A 530 13.27 24.91 1.45
C GLN A 530 12.62 24.18 2.63
N LEU A 531 12.29 24.92 3.69
CA LEU A 531 11.48 24.42 4.78
C LEU A 531 10.00 24.48 4.41
N ASN A 532 9.33 23.33 4.50
CA ASN A 532 7.92 23.19 4.20
C ASN A 532 7.13 22.98 5.47
N VAL A 533 6.04 23.71 5.63
CA VAL A 533 5.18 23.72 6.83
C VAL A 533 3.85 23.06 6.47
N ALA A 534 3.52 21.95 7.14
CA ALA A 534 2.35 21.12 6.88
C ALA A 534 1.40 21.07 8.10
N PRO A 535 0.56 22.09 8.30
CA PRO A 535 -0.48 22.07 9.31
C PRO A 535 -1.57 21.08 8.94
N ARG A 536 -2.13 20.40 9.95
CA ARG A 536 -3.23 19.46 9.81
C ARG A 536 -4.18 19.58 10.98
N ILE A 537 -5.47 19.50 10.68
CA ILE A 537 -6.52 19.57 11.67
C ILE A 537 -7.68 18.66 11.25
N ALA A 538 -8.28 17.97 12.19
CA ALA A 538 -9.45 17.15 11.96
C ALA A 538 -10.34 17.13 13.19
N LEU A 539 -11.65 17.23 12.98
CA LEU A 539 -12.69 17.27 13.99
C LEU A 539 -13.61 16.07 13.83
N SER A 540 -13.96 15.43 14.93
CA SER A 540 -15.01 14.41 15.00
C SER A 540 -16.01 14.82 16.09
N TYR A 541 -17.29 14.98 15.71
CA TYR A 541 -18.34 15.40 16.60
C TYR A 541 -19.55 14.48 16.49
N ALA A 542 -20.02 13.93 17.60
CA ALA A 542 -21.25 13.14 17.69
C ALA A 542 -22.34 13.92 18.41
N PRO A 543 -23.28 14.53 17.70
CA PRO A 543 -24.42 15.20 18.33
C PRO A 543 -25.34 14.18 19.00
N GLY A 544 -25.95 14.61 20.11
CA GLY A 544 -26.92 13.83 20.87
C GLY A 544 -26.30 12.80 21.83
N LYS A 545 -27.12 12.28 22.74
CA LYS A 545 -26.68 11.33 23.78
C LYS A 545 -26.39 9.94 23.22
N GLU A 546 -27.11 9.51 22.18
CA GLU A 546 -26.99 8.15 21.61
C GLU A 546 -25.78 7.99 20.67
N GLN A 547 -25.14 9.08 20.27
CA GLN A 547 -23.99 9.10 19.36
C GLN A 547 -24.18 8.28 18.04
N ASN A 548 -25.43 8.15 17.59
CA ASN A 548 -25.78 7.44 16.37
C ASN A 548 -25.37 8.19 15.10
N THR A 549 -25.04 9.47 15.22
CA THR A 549 -24.61 10.33 14.13
C THR A 549 -23.24 10.90 14.48
N VAL A 550 -22.29 10.88 13.53
CA VAL A 550 -20.99 11.51 13.68
C VAL A 550 -20.70 12.36 12.47
N LEU A 551 -20.34 13.61 12.72
CA LEU A 551 -19.82 14.56 11.75
C LEU A 551 -18.29 14.55 11.85
N ARG A 552 -17.62 14.46 10.72
CA ARG A 552 -16.15 14.56 10.64
C ARG A 552 -15.78 15.60 9.61
N ALA A 553 -14.81 16.42 9.94
CA ALA A 553 -14.20 17.36 9.02
C ALA A 553 -12.68 17.33 9.20
N GLY A 554 -11.94 17.39 8.10
CA GLY A 554 -10.50 17.42 8.15
C GLY A 554 -9.92 18.29 7.05
N PHE A 555 -8.83 18.97 7.36
CA PHE A 555 -8.03 19.77 6.45
C PHE A 555 -6.55 19.51 6.70
N GLY A 556 -5.75 19.44 5.63
CA GLY A 556 -4.31 19.28 5.77
C GLY A 556 -3.53 19.59 4.52
N LEU A 557 -2.27 19.96 4.76
CA LEU A 557 -1.22 20.06 3.76
C LEU A 557 -0.31 18.84 3.86
N PHE A 558 0.04 18.26 2.68
CA PHE A 558 0.83 17.03 2.60
C PHE A 558 1.91 17.22 1.54
N TYR A 559 3.18 17.20 1.95
CA TYR A 559 4.31 17.31 1.03
C TYR A 559 4.81 15.94 0.60
N ASP A 560 5.20 15.83 -0.67
CA ASP A 560 5.73 14.59 -1.27
C ASP A 560 7.26 14.54 -1.17
N LYS A 561 7.81 13.43 -1.58
CA LYS A 561 9.23 13.23 -1.84
C LYS A 561 9.59 13.69 -3.25
N ILE A 562 10.79 14.23 -3.44
CA ILE A 562 11.36 14.45 -4.78
C ILE A 562 12.05 13.16 -5.23
N LEU A 563 11.65 12.64 -6.38
CA LEU A 563 12.17 11.38 -6.91
C LEU A 563 13.59 11.55 -7.44
N LEU A 564 14.47 10.58 -7.15
CA LEU A 564 15.87 10.66 -7.57
C LEU A 564 16.03 10.62 -9.10
N ASN A 565 15.10 10.00 -9.85
CA ASN A 565 15.10 10.07 -11.30
C ASN A 565 14.81 11.51 -11.81
N ALA A 566 13.98 12.29 -11.11
CA ALA A 566 13.75 13.69 -11.46
C ALA A 566 15.02 14.53 -11.22
N LEU A 567 15.78 14.24 -10.15
CA LEU A 567 17.06 14.91 -9.90
C LEU A 567 18.13 14.54 -10.95
N ALA A 568 18.06 13.32 -11.51
CA ALA A 568 18.95 12.87 -12.56
C ALA A 568 18.51 13.27 -13.97
N PHE A 569 17.40 14.00 -14.13
CA PHE A 569 16.77 14.28 -15.43
C PHE A 569 17.76 14.81 -16.50
N ARG A 570 18.57 15.80 -16.17
CA ARG A 570 19.53 16.40 -17.12
C ARG A 570 20.67 15.45 -17.54
N GLN A 571 20.83 14.32 -16.84
CA GLN A 571 21.86 13.30 -17.11
C GLN A 571 21.31 12.17 -17.99
N MET A 572 20.02 12.17 -18.35
CA MET A 572 19.40 11.14 -19.18
C MET A 572 19.77 11.30 -20.65
N PRO A 573 19.57 10.26 -21.51
CA PRO A 573 19.87 10.33 -22.93
C PRO A 573 19.10 11.45 -23.62
N ARG A 574 19.79 12.28 -24.37
CA ARG A 574 19.21 13.41 -25.10
C ARG A 574 18.66 12.95 -26.45
N PRO A 575 17.39 13.16 -26.78
CA PRO A 575 16.83 12.80 -28.06
C PRO A 575 17.22 13.80 -29.15
N VAL A 576 17.43 13.28 -30.36
CA VAL A 576 17.54 14.05 -31.60
C VAL A 576 16.41 13.58 -32.51
N SER A 577 15.47 14.46 -32.80
CA SER A 577 14.29 14.13 -33.61
C SER A 577 14.50 14.62 -35.05
N THR A 578 14.17 13.78 -36.02
CA THR A 578 14.18 14.11 -37.46
C THR A 578 12.83 13.72 -38.07
N GLY A 579 12.07 14.69 -38.52
CA GLY A 579 10.84 14.44 -39.27
C GLY A 579 11.17 14.11 -40.74
N PHE A 580 10.26 13.39 -41.41
CA PHE A 580 10.40 13.00 -42.82
C PHE A 580 9.20 13.49 -43.63
N ALA A 581 9.46 13.87 -44.88
CA ALA A 581 8.42 14.19 -45.83
C ALA A 581 7.44 13.00 -46.06
N PRO A 582 6.31 13.20 -46.73
CA PRO A 582 5.37 12.11 -47.01
C PRO A 582 5.97 10.90 -47.74
N ASP A 583 7.04 11.09 -48.54
CA ASP A 583 7.78 10.04 -49.22
C ASP A 583 8.52 9.07 -48.26
N GLY A 584 8.66 9.46 -47.01
CA GLY A 584 9.32 8.68 -45.94
C GLY A 584 10.84 8.55 -46.09
N THR A 585 11.44 9.22 -47.10
CA THR A 585 12.87 9.15 -47.41
C THR A 585 13.58 10.49 -47.29
N THR A 586 12.90 11.60 -47.58
CA THR A 586 13.44 12.97 -47.52
C THR A 586 13.44 13.47 -46.05
N PRO A 587 14.62 13.57 -45.40
CA PRO A 587 14.67 14.05 -44.04
C PRO A 587 14.55 15.55 -43.95
N GLY A 588 13.82 16.05 -42.99
CA GLY A 588 13.86 17.44 -42.55
C GLY A 588 15.10 17.70 -41.66
N PRO A 589 15.23 18.92 -41.13
CA PRO A 589 16.35 19.25 -40.24
C PRO A 589 16.33 18.40 -38.97
N ALA A 590 17.48 17.83 -38.59
CA ALA A 590 17.66 17.15 -37.33
C ALA A 590 17.55 18.18 -36.18
N ARG A 591 16.75 17.87 -35.18
CA ARG A 591 16.50 18.71 -34.01
C ARG A 591 17.05 18.04 -32.73
N PRO A 592 18.27 18.41 -32.30
CA PRO A 592 18.80 17.97 -31.04
C PRO A 592 18.03 18.66 -29.88
N LEU A 593 17.48 17.88 -28.95
CA LEU A 593 16.76 18.40 -27.81
C LEU A 593 17.63 18.29 -26.55
N THR A 594 17.80 19.41 -25.85
CA THR A 594 18.46 19.43 -24.55
C THR A 594 17.46 19.03 -23.46
N LEU A 595 17.97 18.56 -22.31
CA LEU A 595 17.14 18.30 -21.12
C LEU A 595 17.36 19.43 -20.13
N ALA A 596 16.37 20.29 -19.94
CA ALA A 596 16.47 21.52 -19.17
C ALA A 596 15.40 21.57 -18.04
N LEU A 597 15.75 22.24 -16.95
CA LEU A 597 14.75 22.63 -15.95
C LEU A 597 14.12 23.95 -16.41
N ALA A 598 12.81 24.07 -16.29
CA ALA A 598 12.09 25.30 -16.64
C ALA A 598 12.47 26.47 -15.71
N ARG A 599 12.90 26.18 -14.47
CA ARG A 599 13.42 27.19 -13.54
C ARG A 599 14.88 27.53 -13.84
N PRO A 600 15.19 28.80 -14.10
CA PRO A 600 16.58 29.22 -14.41
C PRO A 600 17.57 29.00 -13.27
N ASP A 601 17.10 29.07 -12.01
CA ASP A 601 17.93 28.84 -10.81
C ASP A 601 18.27 27.37 -10.57
N GLY A 602 17.72 26.44 -11.36
CA GLY A 602 17.95 25.02 -11.26
C GLY A 602 17.41 24.37 -9.97
N ARG A 603 16.61 25.08 -9.19
CA ARG A 603 16.03 24.59 -7.94
C ARG A 603 14.72 23.85 -8.18
N TYR A 604 14.39 22.99 -7.24
CA TYR A 604 13.13 22.26 -7.21
C TYR A 604 12.24 22.81 -6.08
N ASP A 605 10.94 22.76 -6.28
CA ASP A 605 9.98 22.90 -5.20
C ASP A 605 9.41 21.53 -4.84
N VAL A 606 9.10 21.32 -3.56
CA VAL A 606 8.48 20.07 -3.12
C VAL A 606 7.02 20.05 -3.56
N PRO A 607 6.57 19.02 -4.30
CA PRO A 607 5.15 18.85 -4.60
C PRO A 607 4.33 18.73 -3.32
N TYR A 608 3.14 19.34 -3.29
CA TYR A 608 2.26 19.25 -2.14
C TYR A 608 0.80 19.11 -2.53
N ASN A 609 0.03 18.54 -1.61
CA ASN A 609 -1.41 18.38 -1.73
C ASN A 609 -2.12 19.15 -0.62
N ARG A 610 -3.19 19.86 -0.97
CA ARG A 610 -4.17 20.42 -0.05
C ARG A 610 -5.43 19.58 -0.11
N SER A 611 -5.82 18.98 0.99
CA SER A 611 -6.99 18.10 1.05
C SER A 611 -7.96 18.53 2.14
N PHE A 612 -9.23 18.59 1.76
CA PHE A 612 -10.36 18.80 2.66
C PHE A 612 -11.32 17.62 2.53
N ARG A 613 -11.81 17.09 3.65
CA ARG A 613 -12.85 16.06 3.69
C ARG A 613 -13.91 16.43 4.72
N PHE A 614 -15.15 16.25 4.35
CA PHE A 614 -16.30 16.27 5.26
C PHE A 614 -16.99 14.91 5.18
N GLU A 615 -17.44 14.37 6.32
CA GLU A 615 -18.15 13.10 6.39
C GLU A 615 -19.28 13.18 7.42
N LEU A 616 -20.45 12.68 7.03
CA LEU A 616 -21.57 12.36 7.91
C LEU A 616 -21.68 10.83 7.98
N ALA A 617 -21.50 10.25 9.15
CA ALA A 617 -21.73 8.83 9.40
C ALA A 617 -22.93 8.68 10.36
N ARG A 618 -23.91 7.83 9.99
CA ARG A 618 -25.10 7.59 10.80
C ARG A 618 -25.41 6.11 10.93
N LYS A 619 -25.54 5.62 12.15
CA LYS A 619 -26.11 4.31 12.45
C LYS A 619 -27.61 4.40 12.22
N LEU A 620 -28.10 3.83 11.13
CA LEU A 620 -29.55 3.72 10.84
C LEU A 620 -30.20 2.60 11.65
N HIS A 621 -29.41 1.58 11.95
CA HIS A 621 -29.73 0.42 12.75
C HIS A 621 -28.44 -0.06 13.44
N PRO A 622 -28.48 -0.79 14.58
CA PRO A 622 -27.26 -1.35 15.20
C PRO A 622 -26.37 -2.16 14.23
N ARG A 623 -26.97 -2.69 13.15
CA ARG A 623 -26.29 -3.49 12.11
C ARG A 623 -26.08 -2.74 10.79
N ALA A 624 -26.43 -1.46 10.70
CA ALA A 624 -26.37 -0.70 9.44
C ALA A 624 -25.82 0.71 9.67
N LEU A 625 -24.68 1.00 9.05
CA LEU A 625 -24.01 2.28 9.07
C LEU A 625 -24.05 2.91 7.68
N LEU A 626 -24.59 4.11 7.57
CA LEU A 626 -24.56 4.94 6.35
C LEU A 626 -23.49 6.01 6.52
N LYS A 627 -22.67 6.20 5.48
CA LYS A 627 -21.65 7.27 5.40
C LYS A 627 -21.90 8.09 4.13
N LEU A 628 -21.95 9.40 4.29
CA LEU A 628 -21.94 10.38 3.21
C LEU A 628 -20.65 11.19 3.33
N ALA A 629 -19.87 11.30 2.27
CA ALA A 629 -18.64 12.07 2.34
C ALA A 629 -18.41 12.92 1.10
N TYR A 630 -17.83 14.09 1.32
CA TYR A 630 -17.32 14.96 0.27
C TYR A 630 -15.81 15.13 0.45
N LEU A 631 -15.07 15.10 -0.66
CA LEU A 631 -13.63 15.25 -0.70
C LEU A 631 -13.23 16.23 -1.81
N ASP A 632 -12.43 17.23 -1.47
CA ASP A 632 -11.68 18.09 -2.42
C ASP A 632 -10.18 17.96 -2.12
N SER A 633 -9.42 17.50 -3.11
CA SER A 633 -7.99 17.28 -3.01
C SER A 633 -7.28 17.89 -4.22
N ARG A 634 -6.30 18.75 -3.98
CA ARG A 634 -5.59 19.47 -5.04
C ARG A 634 -4.09 19.37 -4.80
N THR A 635 -3.39 18.88 -5.82
CA THR A 635 -1.93 18.80 -5.83
C THR A 635 -1.36 19.97 -6.63
N PHE A 636 -0.27 20.52 -6.14
CA PHE A 636 0.47 21.64 -6.71
C PHE A 636 1.94 21.29 -6.80
N ARG A 637 2.67 21.98 -7.68
CA ARG A 637 4.11 21.82 -7.89
C ARG A 637 4.48 20.39 -8.33
N ASP A 638 3.56 19.67 -9.00
CA ASP A 638 3.87 18.34 -9.56
C ASP A 638 4.84 18.46 -10.74
N PHE A 639 5.61 17.41 -10.98
CA PHE A 639 6.57 17.37 -12.07
C PHE A 639 5.91 16.92 -13.36
N TYR A 640 6.05 17.73 -14.43
CA TYR A 640 5.68 17.35 -15.79
C TYR A 640 6.73 17.80 -16.80
N VAL A 641 6.67 17.27 -18.01
CA VAL A 641 7.62 17.57 -19.08
C VAL A 641 6.90 18.15 -20.29
N GLU A 642 7.55 19.13 -20.92
CA GLU A 642 7.05 19.86 -22.09
C GLU A 642 8.12 19.91 -23.17
N PRO A 643 7.83 19.49 -24.42
CA PRO A 643 8.75 19.69 -25.53
C PRO A 643 8.69 21.14 -26.00
N SER A 644 9.86 21.73 -26.28
CA SER A 644 10.04 23.02 -27.01
C SER A 644 10.79 22.80 -28.32
N ALA A 645 11.16 23.86 -29.01
CA ALA A 645 11.88 23.77 -30.28
C ALA A 645 13.25 23.07 -30.13
N ASP A 646 13.94 23.29 -29.00
CA ASP A 646 15.33 22.93 -28.75
C ASP A 646 15.55 22.17 -27.45
N ALA A 647 14.49 21.93 -26.65
CA ALA A 647 14.60 21.31 -25.36
C ALA A 647 13.37 20.48 -24.99
N ILE A 648 13.58 19.50 -24.13
CA ILE A 648 12.54 18.95 -23.25
C ILE A 648 12.72 19.63 -21.90
N GLN A 649 11.74 20.42 -21.52
CA GLN A 649 11.76 21.18 -20.27
C GLN A 649 10.99 20.42 -19.19
N MET A 650 11.58 20.26 -18.02
CA MET A 650 10.89 19.74 -16.84
C MET A 650 10.39 20.91 -16.01
N PHE A 651 9.08 20.97 -15.85
CA PHE A 651 8.35 21.94 -15.03
C PHE A 651 8.04 21.33 -13.65
N ASN A 652 8.03 22.20 -12.66
CA ASN A 652 7.63 21.89 -11.28
C ASN A 652 6.47 22.81 -10.85
N THR A 653 5.56 23.06 -11.77
CA THR A 653 4.36 23.91 -11.58
C THR A 653 3.07 23.16 -11.87
N GLY A 654 3.18 21.85 -12.07
CA GLY A 654 2.07 20.99 -12.42
C GLY A 654 0.98 20.95 -11.35
N ARG A 655 -0.23 20.64 -11.81
CA ARG A 655 -1.44 20.60 -10.99
C ARG A 655 -2.15 19.27 -11.17
N ALA A 656 -2.78 18.78 -10.09
CA ALA A 656 -3.78 17.74 -10.16
C ALA A 656 -4.95 18.08 -9.24
N SER A 657 -6.13 17.59 -9.53
CA SER A 657 -7.31 17.79 -8.71
C SER A 657 -8.18 16.53 -8.67
N TYR A 658 -8.73 16.23 -7.51
CA TYR A 658 -9.71 15.18 -7.30
C TYR A 658 -10.84 15.70 -6.43
N ARG A 659 -12.07 15.58 -6.91
CA ARG A 659 -13.28 15.87 -6.14
C ARG A 659 -14.15 14.65 -6.17
N ALA A 660 -14.74 14.30 -5.04
CA ALA A 660 -15.62 13.15 -4.93
C ALA A 660 -16.74 13.40 -3.93
N PHE A 661 -17.91 12.90 -4.28
CA PHE A 661 -19.04 12.66 -3.38
C PHE A 661 -19.21 11.14 -3.23
N GLU A 662 -19.31 10.68 -2.02
CA GLU A 662 -19.34 9.26 -1.66
C GLU A 662 -20.57 8.95 -0.81
N VAL A 663 -21.26 7.87 -1.15
CA VAL A 663 -22.31 7.26 -0.33
C VAL A 663 -21.90 5.82 -0.08
N THR A 664 -21.71 5.44 1.17
CA THR A 664 -21.31 4.06 1.55
C THR A 664 -22.24 3.54 2.64
N ALA A 665 -22.81 2.37 2.42
CA ALA A 665 -23.56 1.62 3.41
C ALA A 665 -22.77 0.37 3.82
N ASP A 666 -22.59 0.20 5.13
CA ASP A 666 -21.94 -0.95 5.74
C ASP A 666 -22.98 -1.69 6.60
N VAL A 667 -23.29 -2.93 6.23
CA VAL A 667 -24.37 -3.71 6.83
C VAL A 667 -23.83 -5.03 7.34
N LYS A 668 -24.01 -5.29 8.63
CA LYS A 668 -23.69 -6.54 9.32
C LYS A 668 -24.99 -7.27 9.64
N LEU A 669 -25.51 -8.07 8.70
CA LEU A 669 -26.75 -8.82 8.93
C LEU A 669 -26.62 -9.75 10.13
N THR A 670 -25.50 -10.45 10.21
CA THR A 670 -25.04 -11.26 11.35
C THR A 670 -23.52 -11.15 11.45
N PRO A 671 -22.85 -11.64 12.50
CA PRO A 671 -21.38 -11.68 12.56
C PRO A 671 -20.73 -12.46 11.40
N ARG A 672 -21.50 -13.33 10.72
CA ARG A 672 -21.04 -14.16 9.60
C ARG A 672 -21.52 -13.68 8.23
N HIS A 673 -22.34 -12.61 8.18
CA HIS A 673 -22.90 -12.05 6.95
C HIS A 673 -22.70 -10.55 6.95
N THR A 674 -21.69 -10.12 6.20
CA THR A 674 -21.33 -8.70 6.07
C THR A 674 -21.51 -8.25 4.63
N PHE A 675 -21.93 -7.00 4.44
CA PHE A 675 -22.19 -6.44 3.14
C PHE A 675 -21.83 -4.95 3.11
N VAL A 676 -21.07 -4.53 2.14
CA VAL A 676 -20.69 -3.13 1.92
C VAL A 676 -21.10 -2.72 0.51
N VAL A 677 -21.79 -1.61 0.41
CA VAL A 677 -22.19 -0.98 -0.86
C VAL A 677 -21.64 0.43 -0.88
N SER A 678 -21.08 0.85 -1.99
CA SER A 678 -20.61 2.22 -2.16
C SER A 678 -20.87 2.74 -3.56
N TYR A 679 -21.29 4.00 -3.63
CA TYR A 679 -21.32 4.80 -4.85
C TYR A 679 -20.42 6.01 -4.69
N VAL A 680 -19.59 6.26 -5.69
CA VAL A 680 -18.67 7.39 -5.73
C VAL A 680 -18.88 8.15 -7.03
N ARG A 681 -19.25 9.42 -6.93
CA ARG A 681 -19.24 10.39 -8.01
C ARG A 681 -17.97 11.21 -7.90
N SER A 682 -17.07 11.12 -8.89
CA SER A 682 -15.78 11.78 -8.81
C SER A 682 -15.35 12.43 -10.11
N ARG A 683 -14.37 13.31 -10.01
CA ARG A 683 -13.65 13.88 -11.15
C ARG A 683 -12.17 14.01 -10.81
N ALA A 684 -11.32 13.36 -11.61
CA ALA A 684 -9.87 13.42 -11.49
C ALA A 684 -9.26 14.13 -12.69
N ARG A 685 -8.46 15.16 -12.47
CA ARG A 685 -7.72 15.89 -13.52
C ARG A 685 -6.27 16.07 -13.15
N ALA A 686 -5.37 16.03 -14.13
CA ALA A 686 -3.93 16.18 -13.93
C ALA A 686 -3.24 16.72 -15.18
N GLU A 687 -1.98 17.12 -15.03
CA GLU A 687 -1.06 17.27 -16.17
C GLU A 687 -0.82 15.89 -16.78
N LEU A 688 -0.95 15.79 -18.11
CA LEU A 688 -0.94 14.49 -18.81
C LEU A 688 0.46 14.06 -19.27
N ASN A 689 1.45 14.96 -19.20
CA ASN A 689 2.85 14.64 -19.41
C ASN A 689 3.59 14.49 -18.07
N ASP A 690 3.08 13.65 -17.17
CA ASP A 690 3.78 13.39 -15.91
C ASP A 690 5.21 12.85 -16.14
N PHE A 691 6.13 13.22 -15.26
CA PHE A 691 7.55 12.88 -15.40
C PHE A 691 7.80 11.37 -15.51
N ILE A 692 7.11 10.56 -14.71
CA ILE A 692 7.35 9.11 -14.63
C ILE A 692 6.92 8.38 -15.91
N SER A 693 5.93 8.88 -16.64
CA SER A 693 5.49 8.28 -17.90
C SER A 693 6.55 8.39 -19.00
N TYR A 694 7.44 9.39 -18.94
CA TYR A 694 8.46 9.64 -19.98
C TYR A 694 9.89 9.34 -19.51
N PHE A 695 10.16 9.40 -18.19
CA PHE A 695 11.50 9.23 -17.61
C PHE A 695 11.53 8.23 -16.45
N GLY A 696 10.54 7.34 -16.39
CA GLY A 696 10.51 6.20 -15.48
C GLY A 696 11.21 4.95 -16.02
N ASP A 697 10.97 3.80 -15.38
CA ASP A 697 11.62 2.53 -15.77
C ASP A 697 11.18 2.00 -17.15
N THR A 698 9.94 2.32 -17.58
CA THR A 698 9.40 1.97 -18.92
C THR A 698 8.89 3.24 -19.58
N PRO A 699 9.78 4.05 -20.16
CA PRO A 699 9.43 5.36 -20.70
C PRO A 699 8.63 5.26 -21.99
N ASN A 700 7.74 6.26 -22.23
CA ASN A 700 7.16 6.51 -23.53
C ASN A 700 8.18 7.32 -24.36
N PRO A 701 8.59 6.88 -25.55
CA PRO A 701 9.57 7.61 -26.36
C PRO A 701 9.01 8.84 -27.06
N VAL A 702 7.69 8.94 -27.23
CA VAL A 702 7.03 10.00 -27.99
C VAL A 702 6.46 11.04 -27.02
N LEU A 703 7.12 12.17 -26.93
CA LEU A 703 6.65 13.32 -26.15
C LEU A 703 5.99 14.36 -27.06
N ARG A 704 4.77 14.72 -26.78
CA ARG A 704 3.98 15.77 -27.47
C ARG A 704 3.59 16.84 -26.44
N PRO A 705 3.10 18.02 -26.86
CA PRO A 705 2.71 19.11 -25.95
C PRO A 705 1.80 18.64 -24.82
N ASN A 706 2.06 19.13 -23.61
CA ASN A 706 1.29 18.80 -22.41
C ASN A 706 -0.12 19.41 -22.49
N GLN A 707 -1.04 18.77 -21.82
CA GLN A 707 -2.40 19.27 -21.59
C GLN A 707 -2.83 18.96 -20.16
N PHE A 708 -3.51 19.90 -19.52
CA PHE A 708 -4.24 19.63 -18.28
C PHE A 708 -5.62 19.04 -18.62
N GLY A 709 -5.82 17.77 -18.39
CA GLY A 709 -7.00 17.02 -18.80
C GLY A 709 -7.52 16.05 -17.74
N ASN A 710 -8.46 15.18 -18.12
CA ASN A 710 -8.90 14.11 -17.24
C ASN A 710 -7.74 13.12 -16.98
N ALA A 711 -7.54 12.75 -15.75
CA ALA A 711 -6.51 11.77 -15.41
C ALA A 711 -6.77 10.42 -16.11
N PRO A 712 -5.72 9.64 -16.49
CA PRO A 712 -5.89 8.38 -17.23
C PRO A 712 -6.82 7.36 -16.57
N ILE A 713 -7.07 7.51 -15.27
CA ILE A 713 -7.94 6.63 -14.48
C ILE A 713 -9.19 7.35 -13.97
N ASP A 714 -9.55 8.49 -14.54
CA ASP A 714 -10.77 9.18 -14.20
C ASP A 714 -12.00 8.32 -14.55
N ALA A 715 -12.83 8.05 -13.55
CA ALA A 715 -14.08 7.32 -13.68
C ALA A 715 -15.16 8.10 -12.92
N PRO A 716 -15.94 8.95 -13.62
CA PRO A 716 -16.89 9.85 -13.00
C PRO A 716 -17.91 9.18 -12.09
N ASN A 717 -18.41 8.03 -12.49
CA ASN A 717 -19.35 7.24 -11.70
C ASN A 717 -18.75 5.87 -11.40
N ARG A 718 -18.79 5.48 -10.14
CA ARG A 718 -18.38 4.15 -9.72
C ARG A 718 -19.32 3.63 -8.64
N PHE A 719 -19.85 2.45 -8.86
CA PHE A 719 -20.62 1.69 -7.88
C PHE A 719 -19.90 0.37 -7.60
N PHE A 720 -19.81 -0.03 -6.35
CA PHE A 720 -19.38 -1.36 -5.99
C PHE A 720 -20.14 -1.89 -4.80
N ALA A 721 -20.29 -3.21 -4.76
CA ALA A 721 -20.83 -3.95 -3.65
C ALA A 721 -19.95 -5.16 -3.35
N ARG A 722 -19.72 -5.46 -2.09
CA ARG A 722 -19.00 -6.65 -1.66
C ARG A 722 -19.60 -7.23 -0.40
N GLY A 723 -19.53 -8.54 -0.25
CA GLY A 723 -20.04 -9.20 0.94
C GLY A 723 -19.31 -10.50 1.26
N VAL A 724 -19.57 -11.00 2.46
CA VAL A 724 -19.15 -12.34 2.90
C VAL A 724 -20.37 -12.99 3.52
N PHE A 725 -20.70 -14.20 3.06
CA PHE A 725 -21.88 -14.95 3.46
C PHE A 725 -21.49 -16.38 3.81
N ALA A 726 -21.60 -16.74 5.10
CA ALA A 726 -21.42 -18.10 5.56
C ALA A 726 -22.71 -18.91 5.39
N LEU A 727 -22.67 -19.95 4.59
CA LEU A 727 -23.78 -20.84 4.32
C LEU A 727 -23.66 -22.15 5.11
N PRO A 728 -24.75 -22.91 5.27
CA PRO A 728 -24.71 -24.25 5.86
C PRO A 728 -23.68 -25.16 5.18
N GLY A 729 -23.11 -26.11 5.94
CA GLY A 729 -22.15 -27.06 5.42
C GLY A 729 -20.76 -26.50 5.24
N ASP A 730 -20.31 -25.54 6.05
CA ASP A 730 -18.98 -24.95 6.03
C ASP A 730 -18.62 -24.32 4.67
N LEU A 731 -19.61 -23.71 4.00
CA LEU A 731 -19.48 -23.03 2.73
C LEU A 731 -19.50 -21.51 2.96
N THR A 732 -18.55 -20.78 2.34
CA THR A 732 -18.50 -19.31 2.37
C THR A 732 -18.56 -18.77 0.95
N LEU A 733 -19.45 -17.81 0.72
CA LEU A 733 -19.54 -17.04 -0.53
C LEU A 733 -19.05 -15.62 -0.28
N ALA A 734 -18.18 -15.13 -1.16
CA ALA A 734 -17.69 -13.76 -1.12
C ALA A 734 -17.79 -13.10 -2.50
N PRO A 735 -18.96 -12.50 -2.84
CA PRO A 735 -19.13 -11.75 -4.08
C PRO A 735 -18.54 -10.37 -4.00
N ILE A 736 -18.01 -9.90 -5.14
CA ILE A 736 -17.65 -8.50 -5.41
C ILE A 736 -18.32 -8.10 -6.73
N PHE A 737 -19.10 -7.04 -6.70
CA PHE A 737 -19.65 -6.38 -7.88
C PHE A 737 -18.96 -5.02 -8.04
N GLU A 738 -18.53 -4.69 -9.24
CA GLU A 738 -18.03 -3.35 -9.59
C GLU A 738 -18.61 -2.92 -10.93
N TRP A 739 -19.17 -1.71 -10.94
CA TRP A 739 -19.59 -1.00 -12.13
C TRP A 739 -18.99 0.40 -12.10
N ARG A 740 -18.44 0.85 -13.25
CA ARG A 740 -17.90 2.21 -13.38
C ARG A 740 -17.93 2.68 -14.82
N ASP A 741 -17.88 4.00 -15.00
CA ASP A 741 -17.62 4.59 -16.30
C ASP A 741 -16.24 4.15 -16.83
N GLY A 742 -16.12 4.13 -18.15
CA GLY A 742 -14.86 3.82 -18.82
C GLY A 742 -13.80 4.89 -18.56
N PHE A 743 -12.55 4.48 -18.52
CA PHE A 743 -11.43 5.41 -18.46
C PHE A 743 -11.33 6.22 -19.75
N PRO A 744 -10.85 7.46 -19.71
CA PRO A 744 -10.62 8.25 -20.93
C PRO A 744 -9.39 7.73 -21.69
N TYR A 745 -9.38 7.94 -23.00
CA TYR A 745 -8.21 7.72 -23.85
C TYR A 745 -8.00 8.92 -24.79
N SER A 746 -6.78 9.03 -25.34
CA SER A 746 -6.43 10.10 -26.28
C SER A 746 -6.40 9.58 -27.71
N VAL A 747 -6.91 10.36 -28.65
CA VAL A 747 -6.84 10.05 -30.09
C VAL A 747 -5.56 10.66 -30.65
N VAL A 748 -4.88 9.93 -31.55
CA VAL A 748 -3.66 10.38 -32.22
C VAL A 748 -3.73 10.17 -33.74
N ASP A 749 -2.97 10.96 -34.49
CA ASP A 749 -2.74 10.74 -35.91
C ASP A 749 -1.61 9.73 -36.18
N GLU A 750 -1.29 9.50 -37.45
CA GLU A 750 -0.22 8.57 -37.87
C GLU A 750 1.17 9.02 -37.37
N ALA A 751 1.40 10.31 -37.22
CA ALA A 751 2.64 10.90 -36.71
C ALA A 751 2.65 10.95 -35.16
N GLN A 752 1.66 10.33 -34.48
CA GLN A 752 1.47 10.31 -33.02
C GLN A 752 1.19 11.68 -32.40
N ASN A 753 0.67 12.66 -33.17
CA ASN A 753 0.17 13.91 -32.61
C ASN A 753 -1.23 13.72 -32.07
N PHE A 754 -1.57 14.40 -30.95
CA PHE A 754 -2.90 14.33 -30.40
C PHE A 754 -3.92 15.08 -31.28
N ILE A 755 -5.04 14.44 -31.56
CA ILE A 755 -6.19 15.02 -32.22
C ILE A 755 -7.17 15.50 -31.18
N GLY A 756 -7.36 16.82 -31.09
CA GLY A 756 -8.23 17.44 -30.12
C GLY A 756 -7.68 17.36 -28.66
N ARG A 757 -8.59 17.33 -27.69
CA ARG A 757 -8.22 17.28 -26.27
C ARG A 757 -7.85 15.86 -25.86
N ARG A 758 -6.71 15.74 -25.18
CA ARG A 758 -6.29 14.46 -24.57
C ARG A 758 -7.27 14.05 -23.47
N ASN A 759 -7.55 12.76 -23.40
CA ASN A 759 -8.44 12.17 -22.39
C ASN A 759 -9.77 12.92 -22.27
N ALA A 760 -10.38 13.27 -23.40
CA ALA A 760 -11.64 14.01 -23.43
C ALA A 760 -12.79 13.18 -22.83
N ASP A 761 -13.84 13.85 -22.36
CA ASP A 761 -15.03 13.16 -21.85
C ASP A 761 -15.77 12.37 -22.95
N ALA A 762 -15.64 12.80 -24.22
CA ALA A 762 -16.20 12.10 -25.38
C ALA A 762 -15.42 10.84 -25.76
N THR A 763 -14.15 10.71 -25.38
CA THR A 763 -13.29 9.57 -25.71
C THR A 763 -13.03 8.71 -24.49
N ARG A 764 -13.98 7.80 -24.20
CA ARG A 764 -13.89 6.87 -23.08
C ARG A 764 -14.09 5.42 -23.52
N TYR A 765 -13.45 4.52 -22.83
CA TYR A 765 -13.75 3.10 -22.91
C TYR A 765 -15.23 2.85 -22.57
N PRO A 766 -15.83 1.75 -23.07
CA PRO A 766 -17.13 1.28 -22.59
C PRO A 766 -17.17 1.14 -21.08
N ARG A 767 -18.36 1.22 -20.51
CA ARG A 767 -18.57 1.03 -19.08
C ARG A 767 -18.04 -0.32 -18.64
N PHE A 768 -17.29 -0.31 -17.55
CA PHE A 768 -16.76 -1.53 -16.93
C PHE A 768 -17.82 -2.11 -16.00
N MET A 769 -18.07 -3.42 -16.10
CA MET A 769 -18.91 -4.15 -15.16
C MET A 769 -18.32 -5.54 -14.90
N ALA A 770 -18.15 -5.92 -13.65
CA ALA A 770 -17.68 -7.26 -13.29
C ALA A 770 -18.36 -7.76 -12.02
N VAL A 771 -18.75 -9.01 -12.01
CA VAL A 771 -19.10 -9.78 -10.82
C VAL A 771 -18.00 -10.80 -10.60
N ASP A 772 -17.27 -10.67 -9.50
CA ASP A 772 -16.25 -11.63 -9.09
C ASP A 772 -16.80 -12.40 -7.86
N LEU A 773 -16.57 -13.70 -7.78
CA LEU A 773 -17.11 -14.56 -6.72
C LEU A 773 -16.03 -15.50 -6.21
N ALA A 774 -15.78 -15.49 -4.90
CA ALA A 774 -15.05 -16.57 -4.24
C ALA A 774 -16.04 -17.51 -3.54
N VAL A 775 -15.84 -18.81 -3.75
CA VAL A 775 -16.57 -19.90 -3.09
C VAL A 775 -15.57 -20.71 -2.32
N THR A 776 -15.61 -20.65 -0.99
CA THR A 776 -14.70 -21.39 -0.11
C THR A 776 -15.45 -22.50 0.60
N LYS A 777 -14.97 -23.72 0.47
CA LYS A 777 -15.44 -24.91 1.19
C LYS A 777 -14.38 -25.33 2.19
N LYS A 778 -14.76 -25.41 3.48
CA LYS A 778 -13.93 -26.01 4.51
C LYS A 778 -14.17 -27.51 4.53
N ILE A 779 -13.12 -28.30 4.24
CA ILE A 779 -13.16 -29.77 4.20
C ILE A 779 -12.41 -30.28 5.43
N ARG A 780 -13.09 -30.96 6.33
CA ARG A 780 -12.48 -31.55 7.50
C ARG A 780 -11.62 -32.75 7.09
N LEU A 781 -10.37 -32.78 7.53
CA LEU A 781 -9.46 -33.88 7.22
C LEU A 781 -9.82 -35.11 8.06
N PRO A 782 -9.94 -36.29 7.42
CA PRO A 782 -10.11 -37.55 8.14
C PRO A 782 -8.95 -37.82 9.12
N GLN A 783 -9.22 -38.54 10.19
CA GLN A 783 -8.21 -38.82 11.23
C GLN A 783 -6.96 -39.51 10.68
N TRP A 784 -7.09 -40.38 9.67
CA TRP A 784 -5.98 -41.10 9.06
C TRP A 784 -5.04 -40.14 8.30
N VAL A 785 -5.55 -39.07 7.65
CA VAL A 785 -4.74 -38.01 7.02
C VAL A 785 -4.02 -37.20 8.07
N ARG A 786 -4.67 -36.91 9.21
CA ARG A 786 -4.10 -36.16 10.34
C ARG A 786 -2.96 -36.90 11.04
N ARG A 787 -2.93 -38.22 10.97
CA ARG A 787 -1.84 -39.06 11.54
C ARG A 787 -0.56 -39.01 10.71
N GLY A 788 -0.59 -38.46 9.49
CA GLY A 788 0.55 -38.17 8.61
C GLY A 788 1.32 -39.39 8.13
N ALA A 789 1.80 -39.34 6.89
CA ALA A 789 2.57 -40.42 6.23
C ALA A 789 3.94 -40.70 6.89
N PHE A 790 4.41 -39.84 7.82
CA PHE A 790 5.72 -39.96 8.50
C PHE A 790 5.60 -39.86 10.03
N GLY A 791 4.46 -40.25 10.63
CA GLY A 791 4.29 -40.29 12.10
C GLY A 791 4.19 -38.91 12.77
N ARG A 792 4.22 -37.83 12.08
CA ARG A 792 4.02 -36.47 12.61
C ARG A 792 2.56 -36.05 12.46
N LYS A 793 1.93 -35.71 13.60
CA LYS A 793 0.57 -35.18 13.65
C LYS A 793 0.49 -33.89 12.82
N ILE A 794 -0.41 -33.83 11.85
CA ILE A 794 -0.79 -32.57 11.17
C ILE A 794 -1.82 -31.90 12.09
N ASP A 795 -1.46 -30.77 12.70
CA ASP A 795 -2.34 -30.02 13.61
C ASP A 795 -3.54 -29.35 12.90
N THR A 796 -3.54 -29.36 11.58
CA THR A 796 -4.62 -28.76 10.79
C THR A 796 -5.82 -29.71 10.75
N GLU A 797 -6.96 -29.25 11.27
CA GLU A 797 -8.20 -30.03 11.27
C GLU A 797 -8.94 -30.01 9.93
N ALA A 798 -8.69 -29.03 9.08
CA ALA A 798 -9.41 -28.85 7.84
C ALA A 798 -8.59 -28.11 6.77
N VAL A 799 -8.90 -28.41 5.52
CA VAL A 799 -8.39 -27.72 4.32
C VAL A 799 -9.46 -26.79 3.78
N ASN A 800 -9.09 -25.56 3.46
CA ASN A 800 -9.96 -24.63 2.74
C ASN A 800 -9.69 -24.75 1.24
N VAL A 801 -10.70 -25.15 0.47
CA VAL A 801 -10.66 -25.13 -0.98
C VAL A 801 -11.48 -23.93 -1.45
N THR A 802 -10.83 -23.00 -2.14
CA THR A 802 -11.46 -21.78 -2.66
C THR A 802 -11.46 -21.79 -4.18
N VAL A 803 -12.64 -21.63 -4.77
CA VAL A 803 -12.81 -21.41 -6.22
C VAL A 803 -13.10 -19.92 -6.41
N ASN A 804 -12.19 -19.22 -7.07
CA ASN A 804 -12.37 -17.83 -7.46
C ASN A 804 -12.84 -17.77 -8.91
N ILE A 805 -13.97 -17.11 -9.16
CA ILE A 805 -14.57 -16.87 -10.46
C ILE A 805 -14.55 -15.38 -10.74
N PHE A 806 -13.87 -14.97 -11.78
CA PHE A 806 -13.74 -13.56 -12.17
C PHE A 806 -14.59 -13.26 -13.40
N ASN A 807 -15.25 -12.09 -13.39
CA ASN A 807 -16.19 -11.66 -14.41
C ASN A 807 -17.24 -12.75 -14.71
N LEU A 808 -17.95 -13.21 -13.69
CA LEU A 808 -18.93 -14.29 -13.72
C LEU A 808 -19.96 -14.10 -14.86
N THR A 809 -20.40 -12.88 -15.09
CA THR A 809 -21.37 -12.48 -16.12
C THR A 809 -20.78 -12.47 -17.53
N ASN A 810 -19.44 -12.61 -17.66
CA ASN A 810 -18.70 -12.51 -18.92
C ASN A 810 -18.96 -11.20 -19.69
N HIS A 811 -19.19 -10.07 -18.96
CA HIS A 811 -19.42 -8.78 -19.56
C HIS A 811 -18.22 -8.34 -20.42
N PHE A 812 -18.50 -7.60 -21.51
CA PHE A 812 -17.49 -7.07 -22.43
C PHE A 812 -16.72 -5.92 -21.76
N ASN A 813 -15.56 -6.20 -21.21
CA ASN A 813 -14.66 -5.22 -20.58
C ASN A 813 -13.38 -5.10 -21.43
N PRO A 814 -13.33 -4.25 -22.45
CA PRO A 814 -12.17 -4.09 -23.31
C PRO A 814 -11.03 -3.40 -22.55
N ARG A 815 -9.80 -3.77 -22.92
CA ARG A 815 -8.57 -3.15 -22.39
C ARG A 815 -7.88 -2.25 -23.38
N ASN A 816 -8.13 -2.46 -24.67
CA ASN A 816 -7.45 -1.78 -25.77
C ASN A 816 -8.47 -1.13 -26.71
N VAL A 817 -8.05 -0.06 -27.37
CA VAL A 817 -8.79 0.65 -28.40
C VAL A 817 -7.82 1.07 -29.51
N PHE A 818 -8.21 0.95 -30.76
CA PHE A 818 -7.47 1.56 -31.86
C PHE A 818 -7.70 3.07 -31.83
N ALA A 819 -6.80 3.78 -31.15
CA ALA A 819 -6.90 5.22 -30.95
C ALA A 819 -6.15 6.06 -32.01
N ASN A 820 -5.47 5.43 -32.96
CA ASN A 820 -4.78 6.09 -34.06
C ASN A 820 -5.71 6.17 -35.27
N THR A 821 -5.92 7.37 -35.82
CA THR A 821 -6.84 7.62 -36.94
C THR A 821 -6.37 7.00 -38.26
N GLY A 822 -5.07 6.71 -38.41
CA GLY A 822 -4.52 5.99 -39.56
C GLY A 822 -4.77 4.47 -39.53
N ALA A 823 -5.35 3.94 -38.44
CA ALA A 823 -5.71 2.53 -38.39
C ALA A 823 -7.11 2.30 -38.99
N PRO A 824 -7.30 1.34 -39.93
CA PRO A 824 -8.63 1.02 -40.47
C PRO A 824 -9.65 0.64 -39.41
N GLN A 825 -9.21 0.11 -38.27
CA GLN A 825 -10.05 -0.26 -37.14
C GLN A 825 -10.23 0.88 -36.12
N PHE A 826 -9.92 2.12 -36.47
CA PHE A 826 -10.06 3.26 -35.57
C PHE A 826 -11.39 3.26 -34.81
N GLY A 827 -11.33 3.48 -33.48
CA GLY A 827 -12.49 3.47 -32.59
C GLY A 827 -12.95 2.08 -32.12
N THR A 828 -12.37 0.99 -32.67
CA THR A 828 -12.74 -0.37 -32.25
C THR A 828 -12.09 -0.78 -30.92
N PHE A 829 -12.91 -1.29 -30.01
CA PHE A 829 -12.47 -1.79 -28.70
C PHE A 829 -12.26 -3.30 -28.73
N PHE A 830 -11.17 -3.77 -28.08
CA PHE A 830 -10.80 -5.19 -28.04
C PHE A 830 -9.95 -5.55 -26.80
N GLY A 831 -9.37 -6.77 -26.77
CA GLY A 831 -8.54 -7.20 -25.64
C GLY A 831 -9.37 -7.48 -24.38
N VAL A 832 -10.46 -8.22 -24.52
CA VAL A 832 -11.52 -8.39 -23.51
C VAL A 832 -11.06 -9.13 -22.27
N TYR A 833 -11.36 -8.56 -21.11
CA TYR A 833 -11.31 -9.25 -19.82
C TYR A 833 -12.48 -10.23 -19.73
N ARG A 834 -12.25 -11.49 -20.11
CA ARG A 834 -13.29 -12.54 -20.09
C ARG A 834 -13.36 -13.24 -18.74
N ARG A 835 -14.46 -14.00 -18.52
CA ARG A 835 -14.59 -14.88 -17.38
C ARG A 835 -13.43 -15.88 -17.30
N PHE A 836 -12.86 -16.02 -16.11
CA PHE A 836 -11.87 -17.07 -15.79
C PHE A 836 -12.02 -17.46 -14.32
N PHE A 837 -11.47 -18.61 -13.96
CA PHE A 837 -11.48 -19.12 -12.60
C PHE A 837 -10.10 -19.66 -12.21
N ASN A 838 -9.84 -19.66 -10.93
CA ASN A 838 -8.71 -20.37 -10.32
C ASN A 838 -9.18 -21.12 -9.09
N ILE A 839 -8.41 -22.12 -8.69
CA ILE A 839 -8.66 -22.93 -7.49
C ILE A 839 -7.45 -22.78 -6.57
N GLU A 840 -7.69 -22.54 -5.30
CA GLU A 840 -6.68 -22.42 -4.26
C GLU A 840 -6.95 -23.40 -3.14
N MET A 841 -5.89 -23.99 -2.59
CA MET A 841 -5.96 -24.89 -1.43
C MET A 841 -5.06 -24.34 -0.34
N ASN A 842 -5.62 -24.17 0.85
CA ASN A 842 -4.93 -23.66 2.04
C ASN A 842 -5.08 -24.65 3.19
N LEU A 843 -3.93 -25.08 3.73
CA LEU A 843 -3.80 -25.99 4.87
C LEU A 843 -3.55 -25.22 6.16
#